data_9ef9aaf585cbd5a2bb0dac9e2bf38a25
#
_entry.id   9ef9aaf585cbd5a2bb0dac9e2bf38a25
#
_cell.length_a   1.000
_cell.length_b   1.000
_cell.length_c   1.000
_cell.angle_alpha   90.00
_cell.angle_beta   90.00
_cell.angle_gamma   90.00
#
_symmetry.space_group_name_H-M   'P 1'
#
loop_
_entity.id
_entity.type
_entity.pdbx_description
1 polymer ?
#
loop_
_entity_poly.entity_id
_entity_poly.type
_entity_poly.pdbx_seq_one_letter_code
_entity_poly.pdbx_strand_id
1 'polypeptide(L)'
;MAWHGGKVALLRVALACGLGFSVPGYAAPPLDAYGDLPGVEDISVADNGKAIAFAGTVKGGRRIVLIDTVRNSHFGIPIADMKFDTISWVGSDFAIAEIRATEALGFDFTTNKIELSGALIVPADGSKAETVFAKSDAIAKAIWGYYGSRRLNGKWYGFFSGLALRRGIGPGSYEFDHGRPTLYAVDLKENRATKVADPAGEGNWGDWLVDDKGVVAVTFEMRTKAGTWDISNQKRQTIARGVAKTGNVELLSFNHDGTGVIYTIEDAEDQRVRMFEVPLAGGAQKEILADVDVGRFYVDSTNGRLMGYLPEGSVARTVMFDPAKQEALDRVYRAFRNTTASIKEWTPDFSHFLVHTSGNGDSGTWYIVDMAKGKADPIAYERLQINSSDVGPISTVEYTASDGLKMDGILTLPPGKVAQKLPVILFPHGGPHAFDGEQFDWWAQAFASRGYAVFQPNFRGSTNRDVAFMHAGYGQWGRKMQSDITDGLAELVRRGIVDPSRACIMGGSYGGYAALAGVTLQQGTYRCAVAVAPVSDVRLMYETDLRETAYNPTVRRSRVERLGDPAGYDDVSPRRFAARADAPILLIHGKDDTVVPFKHSEIMADALKRAGKPHEFVTLAAEDHYLSRAATRKQMLEAAMRFVQKYNPAD
;
A
#
# COMPACT_ATOMS: atom_id res chain seq x y z
N MET A 1 27.05 -0.06 27.04
CA MET A 1 27.22 -1.45 27.48
C MET A 1 27.28 -2.33 26.27
N ALA A 2 28.36 -3.09 26.09
CA ALA A 2 28.60 -3.89 24.90
C ALA A 2 27.79 -5.18 24.95
N TRP A 3 27.11 -5.49 23.86
CA TRP A 3 26.35 -6.72 23.68
C TRP A 3 27.29 -7.88 23.41
N HIS A 4 27.22 -8.94 24.24
CA HIS A 4 28.03 -10.15 24.06
C HIS A 4 27.31 -11.07 23.06
N GLY A 5 27.93 -11.25 21.89
CA GLY A 5 27.53 -12.27 20.93
C GLY A 5 27.98 -13.67 21.38
N GLY A 6 27.06 -14.61 21.38
CA GLY A 6 27.36 -16.04 21.58
C GLY A 6 28.24 -16.60 20.47
N LYS A 7 29.39 -17.16 20.85
CA LYS A 7 30.32 -17.85 19.94
C LYS A 7 29.74 -19.19 19.53
N VAL A 8 29.49 -19.38 18.23
CA VAL A 8 29.34 -20.71 17.63
C VAL A 8 30.71 -21.23 17.27
N ALA A 9 31.08 -22.37 17.82
CA ALA A 9 32.36 -23.02 17.60
C ALA A 9 32.45 -23.57 16.17
N LEU A 10 33.43 -23.11 15.42
CA LEU A 10 33.85 -23.67 14.14
C LEU A 10 34.68 -24.93 14.37
N LEU A 11 34.16 -26.09 13.97
CA LEU A 11 34.94 -27.30 13.85
C LEU A 11 35.56 -27.32 12.45
N ARG A 12 36.88 -27.12 12.36
CA ARG A 12 37.68 -27.37 11.13
C ARG A 12 38.02 -28.84 11.05
N VAL A 13 37.55 -29.53 10.02
CA VAL A 13 38.16 -30.79 9.56
C VAL A 13 38.62 -30.56 8.13
N ALA A 14 39.93 -30.53 7.95
CA ALA A 14 40.55 -30.59 6.65
C ALA A 14 40.84 -32.07 6.32
N LEU A 15 40.26 -32.58 5.25
CA LEU A 15 40.81 -33.76 4.57
C LEU A 15 40.68 -33.54 3.06
N ALA A 16 41.83 -33.47 2.41
CA ALA A 16 41.95 -33.47 0.97
C ALA A 16 41.74 -34.88 0.43
N CYS A 17 40.78 -35.09 -0.46
CA CYS A 17 40.80 -36.16 -1.46
C CYS A 17 40.05 -35.63 -2.69
N GLY A 18 40.76 -35.51 -3.81
CA GLY A 18 40.19 -35.11 -5.09
C GLY A 18 39.23 -36.17 -5.62
N LEU A 19 37.99 -35.88 -5.57
CA LEU A 19 36.93 -36.46 -6.38
C LEU A 19 36.07 -35.27 -6.82
N GLY A 20 35.86 -35.11 -8.12
CA GLY A 20 35.04 -34.06 -8.69
C GLY A 20 33.61 -34.17 -8.16
N PHE A 21 33.33 -33.43 -7.10
CA PHE A 21 31.95 -33.18 -6.68
C PHE A 21 31.36 -32.19 -7.67
N SER A 22 30.47 -32.67 -8.53
CA SER A 22 29.44 -31.77 -9.08
C SER A 22 28.75 -31.10 -7.90
N VAL A 23 28.96 -29.80 -7.73
CA VAL A 23 28.18 -28.98 -6.79
C VAL A 23 26.71 -29.28 -7.10
N PRO A 24 25.89 -29.74 -6.14
CA PRO A 24 24.47 -29.89 -6.41
C PRO A 24 23.98 -28.55 -6.92
N GLY A 25 23.40 -28.55 -8.14
CA GLY A 25 22.92 -27.34 -8.75
C GLY A 25 21.95 -26.68 -7.77
N TYR A 26 22.12 -25.39 -7.54
CA TYR A 26 21.20 -24.57 -6.74
C TYR A 26 19.78 -24.75 -7.31
N ALA A 27 18.92 -25.43 -6.58
CA ALA A 27 17.51 -25.58 -6.92
C ALA A 27 16.76 -24.40 -6.31
N ALA A 28 16.39 -23.42 -7.14
CA ALA A 28 15.58 -22.29 -6.69
C ALA A 28 14.28 -22.78 -6.03
N PRO A 29 13.75 -22.06 -5.01
CA PRO A 29 12.46 -22.35 -4.41
C PRO A 29 11.35 -22.48 -5.47
N PRO A 30 10.30 -23.29 -5.24
CA PRO A 30 9.19 -23.38 -6.17
C PRO A 30 8.55 -22.00 -6.38
N LEU A 31 7.99 -21.78 -7.56
CA LEU A 31 7.42 -20.47 -7.92
C LEU A 31 6.28 -20.07 -6.96
N ASP A 32 5.54 -21.06 -6.48
CA ASP A 32 4.49 -20.92 -5.47
C ASP A 32 4.98 -20.22 -4.19
N ALA A 33 6.22 -20.46 -3.76
CA ALA A 33 6.77 -19.83 -2.56
C ALA A 33 6.83 -18.30 -2.66
N TYR A 34 6.94 -17.78 -3.88
CA TYR A 34 6.88 -16.34 -4.14
C TYR A 34 5.45 -15.84 -4.33
N GLY A 35 4.62 -16.58 -5.06
CA GLY A 35 3.24 -16.21 -5.39
C GLY A 35 2.23 -16.40 -4.26
N ASP A 36 2.50 -17.23 -3.27
CA ASP A 36 1.63 -17.36 -2.09
C ASP A 36 1.53 -16.04 -1.31
N LEU A 37 0.41 -15.86 -0.61
CA LEU A 37 0.31 -14.79 0.38
C LEU A 37 1.37 -15.01 1.47
N PRO A 38 1.86 -13.95 2.13
CA PRO A 38 2.76 -14.08 3.26
C PRO A 38 2.19 -15.05 4.30
N GLY A 39 3.06 -15.88 4.90
CA GLY A 39 2.66 -16.76 6.00
C GLY A 39 2.06 -16.00 7.18
N VAL A 40 2.54 -14.77 7.37
CA VAL A 40 1.93 -13.74 8.23
C VAL A 40 1.78 -12.47 7.40
N GLU A 41 0.55 -11.97 7.29
CA GLU A 41 0.19 -10.83 6.46
C GLU A 41 0.32 -9.51 7.22
N ASP A 42 -0.07 -9.50 8.50
CA ASP A 42 0.09 -8.37 9.41
C ASP A 42 0.03 -8.85 10.86
N ILE A 43 0.70 -8.13 11.77
CA ILE A 43 0.75 -8.41 13.21
C ILE A 43 0.50 -7.12 13.98
N SER A 44 -0.17 -7.23 15.12
CA SER A 44 -0.30 -6.17 16.12
C SER A 44 0.00 -6.70 17.51
N VAL A 45 0.52 -5.84 18.38
CA VAL A 45 0.87 -6.14 19.78
C VAL A 45 -0.08 -5.41 20.73
N ALA A 46 -0.59 -6.12 21.73
CA ALA A 46 -1.45 -5.52 22.77
C ALA A 46 -0.69 -4.52 23.65
N ASP A 47 -1.41 -3.56 24.24
CA ASP A 47 -0.83 -2.49 25.10
C ASP A 47 0.09 -3.01 26.22
N ASN A 48 -0.15 -4.21 26.71
CA ASN A 48 0.66 -4.84 27.74
C ASN A 48 1.93 -5.55 27.23
N GLY A 49 2.17 -5.57 25.93
CA GLY A 49 3.32 -6.23 25.29
C GLY A 49 3.32 -7.77 25.37
N LYS A 50 2.23 -8.41 25.85
CA LYS A 50 2.18 -9.85 26.18
C LYS A 50 1.18 -10.63 25.35
N ALA A 51 0.44 -9.96 24.48
CA ALA A 51 -0.45 -10.60 23.53
C ALA A 51 -0.16 -10.07 22.13
N ILE A 52 -0.32 -10.94 21.13
CA ILE A 52 -0.23 -10.60 19.72
C ILE A 52 -1.48 -11.06 18.99
N ALA A 53 -1.88 -10.29 18.00
CA ALA A 53 -2.88 -10.69 17.02
C ALA A 53 -2.26 -10.62 15.62
N PHE A 54 -2.52 -11.60 14.78
CA PHE A 54 -2.02 -11.59 13.41
C PHE A 54 -2.99 -12.25 12.44
N ALA A 55 -2.94 -11.86 11.19
CA ALA A 55 -3.55 -12.59 10.09
C ALA A 55 -2.47 -13.37 9.33
N GLY A 56 -2.78 -14.62 8.96
CA GLY A 56 -1.83 -15.44 8.23
C GLY A 56 -2.29 -16.87 8.02
N THR A 57 -1.42 -17.68 7.40
CA THR A 57 -1.68 -19.09 7.12
C THR A 57 -1.15 -19.97 8.25
N VAL A 58 -2.06 -20.60 8.98
CA VAL A 58 -1.75 -21.52 10.09
C VAL A 58 -2.33 -22.89 9.81
N LYS A 59 -1.50 -23.94 9.85
CA LYS A 59 -1.91 -25.34 9.58
C LYS A 59 -2.67 -25.48 8.26
N GLY A 60 -2.21 -24.80 7.22
CA GLY A 60 -2.80 -24.88 5.87
C GLY A 60 -4.11 -24.10 5.68
N GLY A 61 -4.55 -23.32 6.67
CA GLY A 61 -5.73 -22.46 6.56
C GLY A 61 -5.44 -21.02 6.95
N ARG A 62 -6.01 -20.07 6.22
CA ARG A 62 -5.85 -18.63 6.49
C ARG A 62 -6.74 -18.21 7.66
N ARG A 63 -6.17 -17.56 8.67
CA ARG A 63 -6.81 -17.25 9.95
C ARG A 63 -6.36 -15.91 10.50
N ILE A 64 -7.24 -15.27 11.27
CA ILE A 64 -6.84 -14.30 12.30
C ILE A 64 -6.55 -15.12 13.57
N VAL A 65 -5.39 -14.94 14.16
CA VAL A 65 -4.93 -15.67 15.35
C VAL A 65 -4.60 -14.69 16.46
N LEU A 66 -5.11 -14.95 17.66
CA LEU A 66 -4.73 -14.23 18.87
C LEU A 66 -3.97 -15.19 19.81
N ILE A 67 -2.85 -14.71 20.32
CA ILE A 67 -2.02 -15.42 21.30
C ILE A 67 -1.83 -14.49 22.50
N ASP A 68 -2.27 -14.90 23.66
CA ASP A 68 -2.14 -14.15 24.91
C ASP A 68 -1.38 -14.97 25.96
N THR A 69 -0.19 -14.53 26.30
CA THR A 69 0.67 -15.23 27.26
C THR A 69 0.25 -15.01 28.71
N VAL A 70 -0.55 -13.97 29.01
CA VAL A 70 -1.08 -13.70 30.36
C VAL A 70 -2.28 -14.60 30.64
N ARG A 71 -3.21 -14.69 29.67
CA ARG A 71 -4.38 -15.56 29.76
C ARG A 71 -4.06 -17.02 29.42
N ASN A 72 -2.83 -17.31 28.97
CA ASN A 72 -2.42 -18.62 28.45
C ASN A 72 -3.42 -19.16 27.43
N SER A 73 -3.87 -18.33 26.53
CA SER A 73 -4.90 -18.64 25.53
C SER A 73 -4.38 -18.42 24.12
N HIS A 74 -4.86 -19.26 23.21
CA HIS A 74 -4.67 -19.07 21.78
C HIS A 74 -5.93 -19.53 21.04
N PHE A 75 -6.38 -18.76 20.09
CA PHE A 75 -7.49 -19.15 19.23
C PHE A 75 -7.34 -18.53 17.84
N GLY A 76 -8.02 -19.14 16.87
CA GLY A 76 -7.92 -18.72 15.48
C GLY A 76 -9.28 -18.71 14.80
N ILE A 77 -9.60 -17.64 14.10
CA ILE A 77 -10.82 -17.43 13.34
C ILE A 77 -10.50 -17.63 11.86
N PRO A 78 -11.13 -18.59 11.15
CA PRO A 78 -10.89 -18.76 9.72
C PRO A 78 -11.41 -17.54 8.95
N ILE A 79 -10.58 -17.02 8.04
CA ILE A 79 -10.92 -15.91 7.15
C ILE A 79 -10.95 -16.31 5.67
N ALA A 80 -10.59 -17.55 5.33
CA ALA A 80 -10.64 -18.11 3.97
C ALA A 80 -10.14 -17.10 2.91
N ASP A 81 -10.98 -16.82 1.92
CA ASP A 81 -10.68 -15.90 0.81
C ASP A 81 -11.03 -14.43 1.09
N MET A 82 -11.31 -14.08 2.33
CA MET A 82 -11.60 -12.71 2.75
C MET A 82 -10.38 -11.82 2.46
N LYS A 83 -10.58 -10.67 1.85
CA LYS A 83 -9.51 -9.71 1.64
C LYS A 83 -9.21 -9.04 2.99
N PHE A 84 -8.00 -9.22 3.46
CA PHE A 84 -7.53 -8.69 4.74
C PHE A 84 -6.64 -7.47 4.49
N ASP A 85 -6.80 -6.42 5.28
CA ASP A 85 -6.00 -5.20 5.19
C ASP A 85 -5.04 -5.05 6.36
N THR A 86 -5.56 -4.95 7.58
CA THR A 86 -4.75 -4.72 8.78
C THR A 86 -5.41 -5.27 10.03
N ILE A 87 -4.62 -5.45 11.08
CA ILE A 87 -5.10 -5.79 12.41
C ILE A 87 -4.50 -4.85 13.43
N SER A 88 -5.30 -4.41 14.41
CA SER A 88 -4.85 -3.55 15.49
C SER A 88 -5.48 -3.97 16.81
N TRP A 89 -4.71 -3.90 17.90
CA TRP A 89 -5.22 -4.10 19.25
C TRP A 89 -5.94 -2.86 19.78
N VAL A 90 -6.95 -3.11 20.61
CA VAL A 90 -7.64 -2.10 21.42
C VAL A 90 -7.45 -2.47 22.87
N GLY A 91 -6.49 -1.81 23.49
CA GLY A 91 -6.00 -2.16 24.81
C GLY A 91 -5.40 -3.56 24.83
N SER A 92 -5.97 -4.43 25.68
CA SER A 92 -5.64 -5.86 25.73
C SER A 92 -6.89 -6.73 25.68
N ASP A 93 -8.03 -6.16 25.27
CA ASP A 93 -9.34 -6.82 25.35
C ASP A 93 -9.93 -7.17 23.99
N PHE A 94 -9.59 -6.44 22.94
CA PHE A 94 -10.08 -6.65 21.59
C PHE A 94 -8.97 -6.46 20.55
N ALA A 95 -9.11 -7.14 19.42
CA ALA A 95 -8.45 -6.75 18.18
C ALA A 95 -9.51 -6.31 17.16
N ILE A 96 -9.19 -5.30 16.36
CA ILE A 96 -9.97 -4.88 15.19
C ILE A 96 -9.22 -5.34 13.95
N ALA A 97 -9.87 -6.15 13.13
CA ALA A 97 -9.32 -6.57 11.84
C ALA A 97 -10.11 -5.89 10.72
N GLU A 98 -9.42 -5.08 9.91
CA GLU A 98 -10.01 -4.46 8.74
C GLU A 98 -9.95 -5.41 7.55
N ILE A 99 -11.07 -5.50 6.84
CA ILE A 99 -11.28 -6.42 5.74
C ILE A 99 -11.96 -5.70 4.59
N ARG A 100 -11.85 -6.26 3.39
CA ARG A 100 -12.55 -5.74 2.21
C ARG A 100 -13.36 -6.82 1.50
N ALA A 101 -14.38 -6.38 0.77
CA ALA A 101 -15.15 -7.21 -0.13
C ALA A 101 -15.52 -6.41 -1.39
N THR A 102 -15.43 -7.04 -2.55
CA THR A 102 -15.97 -6.48 -3.79
C THR A 102 -17.45 -6.84 -3.90
N GLU A 103 -18.31 -5.84 -3.93
CA GLU A 103 -19.75 -6.01 -4.03
C GLU A 103 -20.27 -5.54 -5.39
N ALA A 104 -21.17 -6.30 -5.99
CA ALA A 104 -21.88 -5.92 -7.20
C ALA A 104 -23.00 -4.91 -6.86
N LEU A 105 -23.03 -3.81 -7.59
CA LEU A 105 -24.03 -2.77 -7.43
C LEU A 105 -25.14 -2.90 -8.49
N GLY A 106 -26.37 -2.45 -8.14
CA GLY A 106 -27.51 -2.42 -9.05
C GLY A 106 -27.44 -1.28 -10.08
N PHE A 107 -28.48 -1.16 -10.88
CA PHE A 107 -28.57 -0.20 -12.00
C PHE A 107 -28.62 1.28 -11.57
N ASP A 108 -28.91 1.54 -10.28
CA ASP A 108 -29.04 2.92 -9.75
C ASP A 108 -27.71 3.56 -9.37
N PHE A 109 -26.59 2.86 -9.60
CA PHE A 109 -25.25 3.33 -9.24
C PHE A 109 -24.45 3.73 -10.49
N THR A 110 -23.50 4.63 -10.31
CA THR A 110 -22.61 5.12 -11.38
C THR A 110 -21.54 4.10 -11.77
N THR A 111 -21.32 3.09 -10.92
CA THR A 111 -20.43 1.94 -11.15
C THR A 111 -21.19 0.63 -10.91
N ASN A 112 -20.76 -0.47 -11.51
CA ASN A 112 -21.38 -1.78 -11.35
C ASN A 112 -20.75 -2.63 -10.24
N LYS A 113 -19.62 -2.22 -9.69
CA LYS A 113 -18.93 -2.84 -8.55
C LYS A 113 -18.31 -1.79 -7.65
N ILE A 114 -18.21 -2.10 -6.37
CA ILE A 114 -17.51 -1.27 -5.38
C ILE A 114 -16.71 -2.16 -4.43
N GLU A 115 -15.57 -1.65 -3.97
CA GLU A 115 -14.83 -2.24 -2.86
C GLU A 115 -15.36 -1.65 -1.55
N LEU A 116 -15.93 -2.50 -0.69
CA LEU A 116 -16.43 -2.12 0.62
C LEU A 116 -15.44 -2.54 1.71
N SER A 117 -15.08 -1.62 2.56
CA SER A 117 -14.32 -1.91 3.78
C SER A 117 -15.26 -2.35 4.90
N GLY A 118 -14.84 -3.32 5.67
CA GLY A 118 -15.51 -3.79 6.89
C GLY A 118 -14.51 -3.90 8.03
N ALA A 119 -14.98 -4.05 9.25
CA ALA A 119 -14.14 -4.34 10.41
C ALA A 119 -14.72 -5.48 11.22
N LEU A 120 -13.88 -6.41 11.69
CA LEU A 120 -14.23 -7.46 12.62
C LEU A 120 -13.77 -7.05 14.02
N ILE A 121 -14.69 -7.10 14.98
CA ILE A 121 -14.37 -7.03 16.40
C ILE A 121 -14.01 -8.44 16.86
N VAL A 122 -12.77 -8.64 17.29
CA VAL A 122 -12.24 -9.93 17.74
C VAL A 122 -11.93 -9.85 19.23
N PRO A 123 -12.79 -10.43 20.11
CA PRO A 123 -12.55 -10.40 21.54
C PRO A 123 -11.36 -11.27 21.96
N ALA A 124 -10.53 -10.75 22.87
CA ALA A 124 -9.34 -11.45 23.37
C ALA A 124 -9.65 -12.64 24.30
N ASP A 125 -10.91 -12.80 24.73
CA ASP A 125 -11.37 -13.93 25.54
C ASP A 125 -11.81 -15.16 24.71
N GLY A 126 -11.73 -15.06 23.38
CA GLY A 126 -12.12 -16.13 22.46
C GLY A 126 -13.62 -16.21 22.19
N SER A 127 -14.41 -15.27 22.67
CA SER A 127 -15.82 -15.17 22.30
C SER A 127 -15.99 -14.84 20.81
N LYS A 128 -17.21 -14.98 20.30
CA LYS A 128 -17.50 -14.87 18.86
C LYS A 128 -17.11 -13.50 18.31
N ALA A 129 -16.28 -13.51 17.27
CA ALA A 129 -16.01 -12.31 16.48
C ALA A 129 -17.23 -11.89 15.66
N GLU A 130 -17.48 -10.60 15.57
CA GLU A 130 -18.61 -10.01 14.85
C GLU A 130 -18.16 -8.85 13.98
N THR A 131 -18.77 -8.69 12.82
CA THR A 131 -18.57 -7.51 11.99
C THR A 131 -19.14 -6.27 12.70
N VAL A 132 -18.45 -5.16 12.64
CA VAL A 132 -18.97 -3.87 13.10
C VAL A 132 -20.31 -3.58 12.42
N PHE A 133 -21.27 -3.05 13.17
CA PHE A 133 -22.66 -2.81 12.77
C PHE A 133 -23.52 -4.07 12.52
N ALA A 134 -23.00 -5.29 12.79
CA ALA A 134 -23.77 -6.52 12.54
C ALA A 134 -25.15 -6.55 13.24
N LYS A 135 -25.29 -5.88 14.39
CA LYS A 135 -26.52 -5.82 15.17
C LYS A 135 -27.45 -4.63 14.84
N SER A 136 -27.14 -3.88 13.76
CA SER A 136 -27.96 -2.75 13.32
C SER A 136 -28.52 -3.01 11.92
N ASP A 137 -29.84 -2.89 11.77
CA ASP A 137 -30.48 -2.90 10.45
C ASP A 137 -30.53 -1.50 9.82
N ALA A 138 -30.21 -0.46 10.60
CA ALA A 138 -30.22 0.92 10.14
C ALA A 138 -28.86 1.42 9.65
N ILE A 139 -27.82 0.57 9.64
CA ILE A 139 -26.46 0.91 9.21
C ILE A 139 -25.96 -0.19 8.30
N ALA A 140 -25.37 0.18 7.16
CA ALA A 140 -24.70 -0.78 6.29
C ALA A 140 -23.56 -1.50 7.04
N LYS A 141 -23.36 -2.79 6.77
CA LYS A 141 -22.34 -3.62 7.41
C LYS A 141 -20.94 -3.36 6.80
N ALA A 142 -20.68 -2.10 6.51
CA ALA A 142 -19.42 -1.60 5.96
C ALA A 142 -19.00 -0.34 6.72
N ILE A 143 -17.70 -0.11 6.80
CA ILE A 143 -17.13 1.11 7.38
C ILE A 143 -16.56 2.00 6.27
N TRP A 144 -16.56 3.32 6.50
CA TRP A 144 -15.92 4.31 5.62
C TRP A 144 -14.64 4.88 6.23
N GLY A 145 -14.44 4.64 7.54
CA GLY A 145 -13.25 5.02 8.28
C GLY A 145 -13.30 4.55 9.73
N TYR A 146 -12.12 4.36 10.31
CA TYR A 146 -11.92 4.05 11.72
C TYR A 146 -11.16 5.20 12.39
N TYR A 147 -11.76 5.80 13.44
CA TYR A 147 -11.26 6.99 14.14
C TYR A 147 -10.62 6.65 15.50
N GLY A 148 -10.16 5.39 15.62
CA GLY A 148 -9.56 4.88 16.82
C GLY A 148 -10.57 4.43 17.88
N SER A 149 -10.07 4.06 19.05
CA SER A 149 -10.88 3.54 20.18
C SER A 149 -10.66 4.34 21.45
N ARG A 150 -11.69 4.42 22.28
CA ARG A 150 -11.66 5.14 23.57
C ARG A 150 -12.18 4.25 24.68
N ARG A 151 -11.54 4.32 25.85
CA ARG A 151 -12.02 3.63 27.04
C ARG A 151 -12.86 4.57 27.89
N LEU A 152 -14.18 4.44 27.82
CA LEU A 152 -15.14 5.31 28.48
C LEU A 152 -15.87 4.53 29.57
N ASN A 153 -15.80 5.02 30.83
CA ASN A 153 -16.43 4.36 31.98
C ASN A 153 -16.09 2.84 32.09
N GLY A 154 -14.84 2.50 31.81
CA GLY A 154 -14.34 1.13 31.88
C GLY A 154 -14.65 0.24 30.66
N LYS A 155 -15.39 0.73 29.68
CA LYS A 155 -15.73 0.03 28.44
C LYS A 155 -14.96 0.58 27.25
N TRP A 156 -14.64 -0.28 26.28
CA TRP A 156 -14.05 0.13 25.02
C TRP A 156 -15.11 0.45 23.98
N TYR A 157 -14.96 1.59 23.33
CA TYR A 157 -15.73 2.06 22.18
C TYR A 157 -14.81 2.28 21.00
N GLY A 158 -15.14 1.68 19.85
CA GLY A 158 -14.53 2.02 18.56
C GLY A 158 -15.37 3.09 17.86
N PHE A 159 -14.71 4.04 17.21
CA PHE A 159 -15.37 5.10 16.45
C PHE A 159 -15.25 4.80 14.96
N PHE A 160 -16.39 4.57 14.32
CA PHE A 160 -16.45 4.17 12.91
C PHE A 160 -17.42 5.06 12.14
N SER A 161 -17.06 5.45 10.93
CA SER A 161 -18.03 6.03 10.02
C SER A 161 -18.68 4.96 9.16
N GLY A 162 -19.97 5.09 8.92
CA GLY A 162 -20.77 4.13 8.16
C GLY A 162 -21.93 4.82 7.44
N LEU A 163 -22.55 4.11 6.49
CA LEU A 163 -23.69 4.61 5.73
C LEU A 163 -25.00 4.21 6.41
N ALA A 164 -25.85 5.22 6.64
CA ALA A 164 -27.17 5.02 7.17
C ALA A 164 -28.07 4.34 6.12
N LEU A 165 -28.94 3.42 6.62
CA LEU A 165 -29.96 2.74 5.84
C LEU A 165 -31.35 3.19 6.31
N ARG A 166 -32.29 3.29 5.37
CA ARG A 166 -33.72 3.47 5.60
C ARG A 166 -34.49 2.25 5.13
N ARG A 167 -35.69 2.05 5.64
CA ARG A 167 -36.56 0.99 5.15
C ARG A 167 -36.96 1.25 3.70
N GLY A 168 -36.74 0.28 2.83
CA GLY A 168 -37.23 0.26 1.46
C GLY A 168 -38.71 -0.12 1.35
N ILE A 169 -39.23 -0.20 0.13
CA ILE A 169 -40.65 -0.43 -0.16
C ILE A 169 -41.08 -1.91 0.12
N GLY A 170 -40.14 -2.87 0.12
CA GLY A 170 -40.43 -4.29 0.37
C GLY A 170 -40.25 -4.72 1.82
N PRO A 171 -40.96 -5.79 2.28
CA PRO A 171 -40.74 -6.35 3.62
C PRO A 171 -39.28 -6.79 3.80
N GLY A 172 -38.60 -6.21 4.81
CA GLY A 172 -37.19 -6.50 5.11
C GLY A 172 -36.18 -5.88 4.14
N SER A 173 -36.61 -5.05 3.18
CA SER A 173 -35.70 -4.32 2.30
C SER A 173 -35.15 -3.06 2.99
N TYR A 174 -33.87 -2.78 2.74
CA TYR A 174 -33.19 -1.57 3.19
C TYR A 174 -32.50 -0.93 2.00
N GLU A 175 -32.53 0.39 1.96
CA GLU A 175 -31.90 1.23 0.95
C GLU A 175 -30.96 2.22 1.64
N PHE A 176 -29.92 2.69 0.95
CA PHE A 176 -29.12 3.79 1.48
C PHE A 176 -29.97 5.03 1.68
N ASP A 177 -29.96 5.59 2.89
CA ASP A 177 -30.65 6.84 3.16
C ASP A 177 -29.99 7.98 2.39
N HIS A 178 -28.66 7.97 2.35
CA HIS A 178 -27.81 8.84 1.54
C HIS A 178 -26.39 8.22 1.45
N GLY A 179 -25.59 8.63 0.45
CA GLY A 179 -24.20 8.16 0.27
C GLY A 179 -23.15 8.89 1.12
N ARG A 180 -23.55 9.58 2.21
CA ARG A 180 -22.64 10.35 3.06
C ARG A 180 -22.41 9.65 4.38
N PRO A 181 -21.12 9.45 4.80
CA PRO A 181 -20.81 8.76 6.05
C PRO A 181 -21.35 9.53 7.27
N THR A 182 -21.81 8.77 8.25
CA THR A 182 -22.26 9.21 9.58
C THR A 182 -21.32 8.59 10.61
N LEU A 183 -20.92 9.31 11.64
CA LEU A 183 -20.00 8.80 12.67
C LEU A 183 -20.77 8.14 13.81
N TYR A 184 -20.32 6.94 14.19
CA TYR A 184 -20.89 6.13 15.27
C TYR A 184 -19.83 5.76 16.30
N ALA A 185 -20.22 5.78 17.59
CA ALA A 185 -19.49 5.09 18.67
C ALA A 185 -20.08 3.68 18.82
N VAL A 186 -19.24 2.67 18.74
CA VAL A 186 -19.63 1.25 18.86
C VAL A 186 -19.07 0.69 20.16
N ASP A 187 -19.93 0.25 21.10
CA ASP A 187 -19.52 -0.54 22.25
C ASP A 187 -18.94 -1.86 21.72
N LEU A 188 -17.64 -2.08 21.88
CA LEU A 188 -16.94 -3.22 21.26
C LEU A 188 -17.37 -4.57 21.86
N LYS A 189 -17.87 -4.59 23.11
CA LYS A 189 -18.36 -5.81 23.73
C LYS A 189 -19.76 -6.17 23.25
N GLU A 190 -20.65 -5.19 23.19
CA GLU A 190 -22.06 -5.39 22.84
C GLU A 190 -22.31 -5.28 21.33
N ASN A 191 -21.36 -4.76 20.57
CA ASN A 191 -21.49 -4.39 19.15
C ASN A 191 -22.71 -3.52 18.89
N ARG A 192 -22.94 -2.54 19.77
CA ARG A 192 -24.06 -1.59 19.70
C ARG A 192 -23.56 -0.23 19.28
N ALA A 193 -24.04 0.25 18.14
CA ALA A 193 -23.70 1.54 17.58
C ALA A 193 -24.62 2.65 18.11
N THR A 194 -24.03 3.80 18.43
CA THR A 194 -24.72 5.05 18.78
C THR A 194 -24.19 6.16 17.88
N LYS A 195 -25.08 6.89 17.21
CA LYS A 195 -24.69 8.03 16.37
C LYS A 195 -24.09 9.13 17.24
N VAL A 196 -22.91 9.65 16.86
CA VAL A 196 -22.19 10.72 17.57
C VAL A 196 -21.95 11.97 16.72
N ALA A 197 -22.02 11.86 15.37
CA ALA A 197 -22.05 13.00 14.48
C ALA A 197 -22.94 12.75 13.27
N ASP A 198 -23.55 13.81 12.77
CA ASP A 198 -24.34 13.78 11.55
C ASP A 198 -23.44 13.78 10.30
N PRO A 199 -23.94 13.30 9.15
CA PRO A 199 -23.21 13.40 7.89
C PRO A 199 -23.08 14.85 7.44
N ALA A 200 -22.10 15.13 6.59
CA ALA A 200 -21.97 16.43 5.94
C ALA A 200 -23.23 16.81 5.13
N GLY A 201 -23.40 18.08 4.80
CA GLY A 201 -24.48 18.59 3.95
C GLY A 201 -24.51 17.91 2.57
N GLU A 202 -25.65 18.00 1.85
CA GLU A 202 -25.79 17.42 0.53
C GLU A 202 -24.77 17.98 -0.46
N GLY A 203 -24.08 17.08 -1.18
CA GLY A 203 -23.00 17.45 -2.12
C GLY A 203 -21.71 17.86 -1.42
N ASN A 204 -21.60 17.68 -0.10
CA ASN A 204 -20.40 17.96 0.69
C ASN A 204 -19.76 16.66 1.19
N TRP A 205 -18.48 16.74 1.49
CA TRP A 205 -17.72 15.71 2.19
C TRP A 205 -17.36 16.19 3.59
N GLY A 206 -17.35 15.28 4.58
CA GLY A 206 -17.07 15.60 5.96
C GLY A 206 -16.17 14.61 6.65
N ASP A 207 -15.46 15.09 7.68
CA ASP A 207 -14.57 14.29 8.52
C ASP A 207 -14.59 14.81 9.98
N TRP A 208 -14.04 14.03 10.92
CA TRP A 208 -14.13 14.31 12.34
C TRP A 208 -12.85 14.00 13.11
N LEU A 209 -12.63 14.72 14.22
CA LEU A 209 -11.71 14.28 15.26
C LEU A 209 -12.48 14.00 16.56
N VAL A 210 -12.22 12.83 17.12
CA VAL A 210 -12.79 12.40 18.40
C VAL A 210 -11.72 12.51 19.48
N ASP A 211 -12.03 13.22 20.58
CA ASP A 211 -11.11 13.42 21.70
C ASP A 211 -11.00 12.17 22.60
N ASP A 212 -10.17 12.26 23.64
CA ASP A 212 -9.95 11.19 24.62
C ASP A 212 -11.19 10.87 25.49
N LYS A 213 -12.20 11.74 25.50
CA LYS A 213 -13.49 11.56 26.18
C LYS A 213 -14.57 10.98 25.27
N GLY A 214 -14.22 10.65 24.03
CA GLY A 214 -15.16 10.10 23.03
C GLY A 214 -16.13 11.16 22.47
N VAL A 215 -15.78 12.43 22.59
CA VAL A 215 -16.58 13.55 22.06
C VAL A 215 -16.03 13.97 20.71
N VAL A 216 -16.92 14.25 19.77
CA VAL A 216 -16.54 14.88 18.49
C VAL A 216 -16.14 16.31 18.76
N ALA A 217 -14.86 16.57 18.88
CA ALA A 217 -14.29 17.85 19.22
C ALA A 217 -14.13 18.76 17.99
N VAL A 218 -13.98 18.16 16.80
CA VAL A 218 -13.76 18.87 15.54
C VAL A 218 -14.58 18.22 14.44
N THR A 219 -15.17 19.06 13.60
CA THR A 219 -15.84 18.67 12.36
C THR A 219 -15.21 19.42 11.20
N PHE A 220 -14.87 18.71 10.15
CA PHE A 220 -14.45 19.24 8.87
C PHE A 220 -15.56 19.09 7.85
N GLU A 221 -15.79 20.11 7.04
CA GLU A 221 -16.73 20.03 5.92
C GLU A 221 -16.15 20.71 4.68
N MET A 222 -16.17 19.98 3.56
CA MET A 222 -15.75 20.48 2.25
C MET A 222 -16.92 20.52 1.28
N ARG A 223 -17.15 21.68 0.68
CA ARG A 223 -18.14 21.90 -0.39
C ARG A 223 -17.50 21.58 -1.74
N THR A 224 -17.72 20.37 -2.23
CA THR A 224 -16.97 19.81 -3.37
C THR A 224 -17.13 20.60 -4.67
N LYS A 225 -18.28 21.24 -4.91
CA LYS A 225 -18.49 22.08 -6.10
C LYS A 225 -17.64 23.35 -6.09
N ALA A 226 -17.61 24.02 -4.95
CA ALA A 226 -16.89 25.29 -4.78
C ALA A 226 -15.41 25.10 -4.46
N GLY A 227 -15.03 23.95 -3.91
CA GLY A 227 -13.70 23.71 -3.35
C GLY A 227 -13.46 24.50 -2.05
N THR A 228 -14.51 25.00 -1.39
CA THR A 228 -14.39 25.69 -0.10
C THR A 228 -14.53 24.71 1.05
N TRP A 229 -13.79 24.92 2.10
CA TRP A 229 -13.81 24.07 3.29
C TRP A 229 -13.78 24.89 4.57
N ASP A 230 -14.25 24.28 5.65
CA ASP A 230 -14.15 24.81 7.00
C ASP A 230 -13.93 23.71 8.05
N ILE A 231 -13.21 24.07 9.10
CA ILE A 231 -13.00 23.27 10.31
C ILE A 231 -13.72 24.01 11.46
N SER A 232 -14.58 23.28 12.15
CA SER A 232 -15.34 23.81 13.27
C SER A 232 -15.07 23.04 14.54
N ASN A 233 -14.98 23.74 15.69
CA ASN A 233 -14.81 23.09 16.99
C ASN A 233 -16.17 22.60 17.55
N GLN A 234 -16.14 21.93 18.71
CA GLN A 234 -17.32 21.37 19.39
C GLN A 234 -18.43 22.40 19.62
N LYS A 235 -18.09 23.69 19.76
CA LYS A 235 -19.06 24.78 19.91
C LYS A 235 -19.64 25.29 18.58
N ARG A 236 -19.33 24.59 17.46
CA ARG A 236 -19.68 24.98 16.09
C ARG A 236 -19.08 26.32 15.65
N GLN A 237 -18.02 26.75 16.30
CA GLN A 237 -17.26 27.91 15.89
C GLN A 237 -16.26 27.49 14.81
N THR A 238 -16.27 28.16 13.66
CA THR A 238 -15.26 27.98 12.62
C THR A 238 -13.89 28.45 13.12
N ILE A 239 -12.91 27.54 13.19
CA ILE A 239 -11.55 27.82 13.64
C ILE A 239 -10.56 27.92 12.48
N ALA A 240 -10.85 27.27 11.33
CA ALA A 240 -10.11 27.44 10.09
C ALA A 240 -11.06 27.31 8.88
N ARG A 241 -10.71 27.94 7.76
CA ARG A 241 -11.44 27.84 6.49
C ARG A 241 -10.57 28.25 5.32
N GLY A 242 -10.91 27.78 4.13
CA GLY A 242 -10.14 28.12 2.94
C GLY A 242 -10.76 27.61 1.66
N VAL A 243 -9.94 27.60 0.62
CA VAL A 243 -10.28 27.09 -0.71
C VAL A 243 -9.22 26.10 -1.16
N ALA A 244 -9.64 24.90 -1.51
CA ALA A 244 -8.80 23.86 -2.14
C ALA A 244 -9.54 23.37 -3.40
N LYS A 245 -9.21 23.95 -4.53
CA LYS A 245 -9.94 23.70 -5.80
C LYS A 245 -9.80 22.26 -6.29
N THR A 246 -8.69 21.61 -5.98
CA THR A 246 -8.39 20.20 -6.28
C THR A 246 -8.95 19.25 -5.23
N GLY A 247 -9.42 19.77 -4.09
CA GLY A 247 -9.95 18.98 -2.98
C GLY A 247 -8.89 18.44 -2.02
N ASN A 248 -7.63 18.77 -2.24
CA ASN A 248 -6.52 18.27 -1.44
C ASN A 248 -6.40 19.10 -0.14
N VAL A 249 -7.29 18.82 0.78
CA VAL A 249 -7.27 19.29 2.17
C VAL A 249 -7.71 18.13 3.07
N GLU A 250 -6.96 17.85 4.11
CA GLU A 250 -7.20 16.73 5.01
C GLU A 250 -7.13 17.17 6.46
N LEU A 251 -8.11 16.73 7.25
CA LEU A 251 -8.10 16.84 8.70
C LEU A 251 -7.26 15.68 9.26
N LEU A 252 -6.13 15.95 9.93
CA LEU A 252 -5.21 14.90 10.35
C LEU A 252 -5.42 14.42 11.78
N SER A 253 -5.27 15.33 12.75
CA SER A 253 -5.19 14.95 14.18
C SER A 253 -5.32 16.17 15.09
N PHE A 254 -5.38 15.90 16.39
CA PHE A 254 -5.01 16.91 17.36
C PHE A 254 -3.49 17.10 17.35
N ASN A 255 -3.02 18.27 17.76
CA ASN A 255 -1.60 18.50 18.01
C ASN A 255 -1.12 17.66 19.20
N HIS A 256 0.18 17.68 19.48
CA HIS A 256 0.81 16.85 20.51
C HIS A 256 0.20 17.01 21.92
N ASP A 257 -0.18 18.22 22.32
CA ASP A 257 -0.78 18.48 23.63
C ASP A 257 -2.33 18.42 23.66
N GLY A 258 -2.97 18.28 22.50
CA GLY A 258 -4.42 18.18 22.38
C GLY A 258 -5.15 19.53 22.44
N THR A 259 -4.43 20.66 22.34
CA THR A 259 -5.02 22.02 22.40
C THR A 259 -5.31 22.62 21.02
N GLY A 260 -4.76 22.02 19.97
CA GLY A 260 -4.89 22.46 18.59
C GLY A 260 -5.25 21.32 17.65
N VAL A 261 -5.59 21.69 16.43
CA VAL A 261 -5.93 20.81 15.31
C VAL A 261 -4.87 20.94 14.23
N ILE A 262 -4.46 19.81 13.68
CA ILE A 262 -3.54 19.75 12.54
C ILE A 262 -4.32 19.34 11.31
N TYR A 263 -4.11 20.05 10.23
CA TYR A 263 -4.66 19.75 8.92
C TYR A 263 -3.62 20.07 7.83
N THR A 264 -3.78 19.44 6.67
CA THR A 264 -2.96 19.72 5.49
C THR A 264 -3.78 20.38 4.40
N ILE A 265 -3.10 21.16 3.57
CA ILE A 265 -3.65 21.73 2.34
C ILE A 265 -2.55 21.72 1.27
N GLU A 266 -2.92 21.32 0.06
CA GLU A 266 -2.06 21.48 -1.10
C GLU A 266 -2.13 22.96 -1.56
N ASP A 267 -0.97 23.61 -1.58
CA ASP A 267 -0.83 24.98 -2.05
C ASP A 267 -1.08 25.06 -3.56
N ALA A 268 -1.86 26.04 -3.99
CA ALA A 268 -2.26 26.17 -5.39
C ALA A 268 -1.13 26.73 -6.29
N GLU A 269 -0.08 27.32 -5.72
CA GLU A 269 1.02 27.95 -6.48
C GLU A 269 2.17 26.97 -6.70
N ASP A 270 2.64 26.34 -5.62
CA ASP A 270 3.79 25.43 -5.68
C ASP A 270 3.42 23.96 -5.54
N GLN A 271 2.12 23.65 -5.33
CA GLN A 271 1.55 22.31 -5.22
C GLN A 271 2.15 21.48 -4.06
N ARG A 272 2.84 22.12 -3.12
CA ARG A 272 3.33 21.46 -1.91
C ARG A 272 2.19 21.25 -0.93
N VAL A 273 2.21 20.10 -0.27
CA VAL A 273 1.32 19.84 0.87
C VAL A 273 1.89 20.57 2.08
N ARG A 274 1.22 21.65 2.50
CA ARG A 274 1.56 22.43 3.69
C ARG A 274 0.74 21.96 4.87
N MET A 275 1.37 21.96 6.03
CA MET A 275 0.74 21.54 7.27
C MET A 275 0.51 22.74 8.18
N PHE A 276 -0.69 22.83 8.72
CA PHE A 276 -1.09 23.91 9.61
C PHE A 276 -1.60 23.39 10.94
N GLU A 277 -1.28 24.12 11.99
CA GLU A 277 -1.85 23.96 13.32
C GLU A 277 -2.72 25.18 13.63
N VAL A 278 -3.93 24.93 14.14
CA VAL A 278 -4.85 25.98 14.61
C VAL A 278 -5.37 25.64 16.02
N PRO A 279 -5.43 26.59 16.97
CA PRO A 279 -5.97 26.33 18.31
C PRO A 279 -7.44 25.92 18.27
N LEU A 280 -7.85 24.93 19.08
CA LEU A 280 -9.25 24.51 19.24
C LEU A 280 -10.17 25.66 19.71
N ALA A 281 -9.62 26.63 20.45
CA ALA A 281 -10.34 27.82 20.88
C ALA A 281 -10.53 28.86 19.77
N GLY A 282 -9.96 28.64 18.59
CA GLY A 282 -9.81 29.61 17.51
C GLY A 282 -8.58 30.50 17.72
N GLY A 283 -8.16 31.19 16.67
CA GLY A 283 -6.98 32.04 16.66
C GLY A 283 -6.18 31.95 15.35
N ALA A 284 -4.96 32.46 15.36
CA ALA A 284 -4.09 32.41 14.20
C ALA A 284 -3.62 30.96 13.93
N GLN A 285 -3.70 30.55 12.69
CA GLN A 285 -3.07 29.30 12.23
C GLN A 285 -1.56 29.51 12.10
N LYS A 286 -0.80 28.44 12.33
CA LYS A 286 0.65 28.41 12.21
C LYS A 286 1.04 27.26 11.27
N GLU A 287 1.87 27.55 10.29
CA GLU A 287 2.50 26.49 9.49
C GLU A 287 3.53 25.74 10.34
N ILE A 288 3.50 24.42 10.27
CA ILE A 288 4.43 23.52 10.96
C ILE A 288 5.07 22.59 9.95
N LEU A 289 6.28 22.10 10.23
CA LEU A 289 7.05 21.20 9.36
C LEU A 289 7.22 21.75 7.92
N ALA A 290 7.36 23.07 7.76
CA ALA A 290 7.38 23.74 6.45
C ALA A 290 8.47 23.22 5.49
N ASP A 291 9.59 22.70 6.02
CA ASP A 291 10.72 22.20 5.26
C ASP A 291 10.77 20.66 5.19
N VAL A 292 9.68 19.96 5.57
CA VAL A 292 9.62 18.50 5.64
C VAL A 292 8.49 17.97 4.79
N ASP A 293 8.83 17.18 3.79
CA ASP A 293 7.83 16.37 3.07
C ASP A 293 7.56 15.10 3.92
N VAL A 294 6.30 14.93 4.34
CA VAL A 294 5.91 13.87 5.28
C VAL A 294 5.23 12.73 4.55
N GLY A 295 5.83 11.55 4.62
CA GLY A 295 5.28 10.34 4.02
C GLY A 295 4.25 9.62 4.91
N ARG A 296 4.34 9.78 6.25
CA ARG A 296 3.40 9.17 7.19
C ARG A 296 3.32 9.93 8.50
N PHE A 297 2.10 10.04 9.04
CA PHE A 297 1.84 10.55 10.38
C PHE A 297 1.55 9.42 11.37
N TYR A 298 2.04 9.56 12.59
CA TYR A 298 1.75 8.65 13.69
C TYR A 298 0.83 9.34 14.69
N VAL A 299 -0.40 8.86 14.75
CA VAL A 299 -1.46 9.37 15.62
C VAL A 299 -1.79 8.32 16.66
N ASP A 300 -1.89 8.73 17.91
CA ASP A 300 -2.34 7.87 18.99
C ASP A 300 -3.82 7.53 18.82
N SER A 301 -4.12 6.27 18.55
CA SER A 301 -5.47 5.77 18.29
C SER A 301 -6.42 5.88 19.49
N THR A 302 -5.88 6.13 20.71
CA THR A 302 -6.67 6.24 21.95
C THR A 302 -7.11 7.65 22.28
N ASN A 303 -6.47 8.67 21.70
CA ASN A 303 -6.76 10.10 21.99
C ASN A 303 -6.73 11.01 20.75
N GLY A 304 -6.29 10.50 19.58
CA GLY A 304 -6.25 11.26 18.33
C GLY A 304 -5.14 12.30 18.23
N ARG A 305 -4.11 12.25 19.10
CA ARG A 305 -3.00 13.22 19.11
C ARG A 305 -1.85 12.78 18.20
N LEU A 306 -1.25 13.75 17.53
CA LEU A 306 -0.05 13.52 16.73
C LEU A 306 1.14 13.22 17.64
N MET A 307 1.78 12.08 17.43
CA MET A 307 2.95 11.63 18.19
C MET A 307 4.26 11.93 17.47
N GLY A 308 4.24 11.85 16.13
CA GLY A 308 5.42 11.97 15.30
C GLY A 308 5.10 11.77 13.83
N TYR A 309 6.13 11.68 13.02
CA TYR A 309 5.99 11.51 11.58
C TYR A 309 7.15 10.71 10.99
N LEU A 310 6.97 10.17 9.79
CA LEU A 310 8.02 9.61 8.95
C LEU A 310 8.21 10.58 7.77
N PRO A 311 9.40 11.21 7.61
CA PRO A 311 9.70 11.99 6.42
C PRO A 311 9.63 11.12 5.17
N GLU A 312 9.41 11.71 4.00
CA GLU A 312 9.60 11.02 2.73
C GLU A 312 11.07 10.68 2.49
N GLY A 313 11.33 9.63 1.73
CA GLY A 313 12.66 9.18 1.35
C GLY A 313 12.96 7.73 1.68
N SER A 314 13.80 7.11 0.88
CA SER A 314 14.13 5.68 0.95
C SER A 314 14.88 5.25 2.24
N VAL A 315 15.50 6.19 2.93
CA VAL A 315 16.25 5.96 4.19
C VAL A 315 15.66 6.72 5.38
N ALA A 316 14.42 7.20 5.23
CA ALA A 316 13.74 7.98 6.26
C ALA A 316 13.54 7.18 7.55
N ARG A 317 13.64 7.85 8.68
CA ARG A 317 13.38 7.28 10.02
C ARG A 317 12.28 8.07 10.71
N THR A 318 11.48 7.37 11.49
CA THR A 318 10.43 7.98 12.30
C THR A 318 11.00 9.03 13.25
N VAL A 319 10.35 10.18 13.29
CA VAL A 319 10.64 11.30 14.18
C VAL A 319 9.49 11.43 15.16
N MET A 320 9.79 11.42 16.48
CA MET A 320 8.81 11.64 17.56
C MET A 320 8.97 13.03 18.14
N PHE A 321 7.85 13.65 18.52
CA PHE A 321 7.88 14.95 19.21
C PHE A 321 8.36 14.85 20.67
N ASP A 322 8.10 13.71 21.32
CA ASP A 322 8.60 13.42 22.68
C ASP A 322 10.05 12.92 22.61
N PRO A 323 11.03 13.61 23.23
CA PRO A 323 12.44 13.21 23.17
C PRO A 323 12.73 11.81 23.77
N ALA A 324 11.99 11.39 24.81
CA ALA A 324 12.19 10.09 25.42
C ALA A 324 11.70 8.97 24.49
N LYS A 325 10.59 9.20 23.78
CA LYS A 325 10.09 8.29 22.74
C LYS A 325 11.03 8.24 21.55
N GLN A 326 11.61 9.37 21.14
CA GLN A 326 12.63 9.42 20.09
C GLN A 326 13.86 8.58 20.47
N GLU A 327 14.37 8.74 21.68
CA GLU A 327 15.53 7.95 22.15
C GLU A 327 15.23 6.44 22.13
N ALA A 328 14.02 6.03 22.53
CA ALA A 328 13.60 4.64 22.47
C ALA A 328 13.61 4.10 21.02
N LEU A 329 13.05 4.84 20.07
CA LEU A 329 13.10 4.49 18.64
C LEU A 329 14.54 4.39 18.11
N ASP A 330 15.39 5.35 18.46
CA ASP A 330 16.80 5.35 18.02
C ASP A 330 17.57 4.13 18.55
N ARG A 331 17.23 3.66 19.75
CA ARG A 331 17.80 2.42 20.30
C ARG A 331 17.37 1.20 19.47
N VAL A 332 16.11 1.13 19.05
CA VAL A 332 15.61 0.06 18.17
C VAL A 332 16.29 0.12 16.80
N TYR A 333 16.35 1.28 16.15
CA TYR A 333 17.06 1.43 14.87
C TYR A 333 18.54 1.04 14.95
N ARG A 334 19.22 1.34 16.07
CA ARG A 334 20.62 0.90 16.26
C ARG A 334 20.76 -0.62 16.36
N ALA A 335 19.76 -1.32 16.91
CA ALA A 335 19.77 -2.78 16.99
C ALA A 335 19.64 -3.44 15.60
N PHE A 336 18.95 -2.79 14.67
CA PHE A 336 18.70 -3.28 13.32
C PHE A 336 19.51 -2.56 12.22
N ARG A 337 20.62 -1.91 12.56
CA ARG A 337 21.43 -1.05 11.66
C ARG A 337 21.93 -1.73 10.37
N ASN A 338 21.98 -3.04 10.33
CA ASN A 338 22.49 -3.83 9.20
C ASN A 338 21.37 -4.50 8.37
N THR A 339 20.12 -4.13 8.62
CA THR A 339 18.95 -4.68 7.94
C THR A 339 18.03 -3.55 7.51
N THR A 340 17.24 -3.78 6.46
CA THR A 340 16.14 -2.88 6.11
C THR A 340 14.99 -3.14 7.08
N ALA A 341 14.89 -2.32 8.12
CA ALA A 341 13.94 -2.48 9.21
C ALA A 341 12.91 -1.36 9.26
N SER A 342 11.65 -1.72 9.43
CA SER A 342 10.54 -0.81 9.67
C SER A 342 9.96 -1.06 11.06
N ILE A 343 9.87 -0.03 11.90
CA ILE A 343 9.11 -0.09 13.14
C ILE A 343 7.64 0.05 12.76
N LYS A 344 6.85 -0.98 13.01
CA LYS A 344 5.43 -1.05 12.60
C LYS A 344 4.50 -0.54 13.70
N GLU A 345 4.80 -0.90 14.95
CA GLU A 345 3.96 -0.60 16.09
C GLU A 345 4.80 -0.55 17.38
N TRP A 346 4.26 0.01 18.44
CA TRP A 346 4.81 0.06 19.78
C TRP A 346 3.71 0.06 20.84
N THR A 347 4.03 -0.42 22.04
CA THR A 347 3.13 -0.29 23.19
C THR A 347 3.06 1.17 23.67
N PRO A 348 1.95 1.62 24.29
CA PRO A 348 1.80 3.02 24.72
C PRO A 348 2.92 3.55 25.61
N ASP A 349 3.51 2.67 26.43
CA ASP A 349 4.66 2.96 27.30
C ASP A 349 6.03 2.83 26.63
N PHE A 350 6.07 2.49 25.33
CA PHE A 350 7.31 2.24 24.56
C PHE A 350 8.21 1.14 25.15
N SER A 351 7.63 0.23 25.93
CA SER A 351 8.36 -0.92 26.49
C SER A 351 8.58 -2.03 25.47
N HIS A 352 7.69 -2.16 24.47
CA HIS A 352 7.81 -3.14 23.39
C HIS A 352 7.61 -2.48 22.02
N PHE A 353 8.34 -2.99 21.03
CA PHE A 353 8.20 -2.58 19.62
C PHE A 353 8.00 -3.79 18.73
N LEU A 354 7.14 -3.64 17.75
CA LEU A 354 6.99 -4.56 16.65
C LEU A 354 7.83 -4.05 15.47
N VAL A 355 8.81 -4.85 15.06
CA VAL A 355 9.73 -4.51 13.98
C VAL A 355 9.60 -5.54 12.86
N HIS A 356 9.48 -5.08 11.65
CA HIS A 356 9.53 -5.89 10.45
C HIS A 356 10.83 -5.62 9.70
N THR A 357 11.53 -6.68 9.33
CA THR A 357 12.72 -6.61 8.48
C THR A 357 12.45 -7.33 7.16
N SER A 358 13.04 -6.84 6.09
CA SER A 358 12.92 -7.40 4.76
C SER A 358 14.09 -6.91 3.90
N GLY A 359 14.45 -7.60 2.81
CA GLY A 359 15.50 -7.16 1.90
C GLY A 359 16.62 -8.18 1.74
N ASN A 360 17.87 -7.74 1.75
CA ASN A 360 19.02 -8.60 1.51
C ASN A 360 19.12 -9.76 2.52
N GLY A 361 18.95 -11.01 2.04
CA GLY A 361 18.99 -12.21 2.86
C GLY A 361 17.78 -12.43 3.76
N ASP A 362 16.71 -11.63 3.59
CA ASP A 362 15.49 -11.69 4.43
C ASP A 362 14.23 -11.53 3.56
N SER A 363 13.40 -12.56 3.54
CA SER A 363 12.14 -12.58 2.79
C SER A 363 10.93 -12.04 3.57
N GLY A 364 11.17 -11.45 4.75
CA GLY A 364 10.18 -10.89 5.67
C GLY A 364 10.22 -11.59 7.03
N THR A 365 10.72 -10.87 8.05
CA THR A 365 10.80 -11.36 9.44
C THR A 365 10.21 -10.33 10.39
N TRP A 366 9.35 -10.79 11.30
CA TRP A 366 8.73 -9.99 12.34
C TRP A 366 9.40 -10.24 13.68
N TYR A 367 9.71 -9.16 14.40
CA TYR A 367 10.36 -9.18 15.72
C TYR A 367 9.52 -8.45 16.77
N ILE A 368 9.51 -8.98 17.98
CA ILE A 368 9.18 -8.19 19.17
C ILE A 368 10.48 -7.78 19.87
N VAL A 369 10.62 -6.48 20.08
CA VAL A 369 11.72 -5.88 20.84
C VAL A 369 11.23 -5.57 22.24
N ASP A 370 11.84 -6.19 23.26
CA ASP A 370 11.61 -5.92 24.68
C ASP A 370 12.69 -4.95 25.16
N MET A 371 12.32 -3.71 25.42
CA MET A 371 13.26 -2.64 25.79
C MET A 371 13.89 -2.86 27.15
N ALA A 372 13.16 -3.48 28.09
CA ALA A 372 13.67 -3.74 29.44
C ALA A 372 14.71 -4.86 29.44
N LYS A 373 14.53 -5.89 28.62
CA LYS A 373 15.49 -6.98 28.45
C LYS A 373 16.60 -6.66 27.45
N GLY A 374 16.42 -5.61 26.63
CA GLY A 374 17.33 -5.30 25.54
C GLY A 374 17.42 -6.43 24.50
N LYS A 375 16.30 -7.07 24.17
CA LYS A 375 16.23 -8.26 23.33
C LYS A 375 15.25 -8.06 22.19
N ALA A 376 15.61 -8.54 21.00
CA ALA A 376 14.75 -8.64 19.84
C ALA A 376 14.55 -10.13 19.51
N ASP A 377 13.33 -10.62 19.65
CA ASP A 377 12.97 -12.00 19.37
C ASP A 377 12.21 -12.09 18.04
N PRO A 378 12.65 -12.91 17.07
CA PRO A 378 11.86 -13.20 15.89
C PRO A 378 10.61 -13.99 16.29
N ILE A 379 9.43 -13.53 15.85
CA ILE A 379 8.15 -14.13 16.21
C ILE A 379 7.42 -14.75 15.01
N ALA A 380 7.74 -14.29 13.80
CA ALA A 380 7.14 -14.82 12.59
C ALA A 380 8.01 -14.58 11.36
N TYR A 381 7.83 -15.43 10.35
CA TYR A 381 8.47 -15.34 9.05
C TYR A 381 7.37 -15.32 7.97
N GLU A 382 7.50 -14.43 7.01
CA GLU A 382 6.50 -14.31 5.93
C GLU A 382 6.60 -15.45 4.92
N ARG A 383 7.84 -15.92 4.63
CA ARG A 383 8.09 -16.90 3.55
C ARG A 383 9.06 -17.99 3.99
N LEU A 384 8.53 -18.95 4.75
CA LEU A 384 9.33 -20.07 5.31
C LEU A 384 10.04 -20.94 4.26
N GLN A 385 9.57 -20.93 3.00
CA GLN A 385 10.15 -21.73 1.92
C GLN A 385 11.30 -21.00 1.19
N ILE A 386 11.55 -19.74 1.52
CA ILE A 386 12.61 -18.93 0.91
C ILE A 386 13.68 -18.68 1.98
N ASN A 387 14.81 -19.37 1.86
CA ASN A 387 15.92 -19.20 2.78
C ASN A 387 16.71 -17.92 2.46
N SER A 388 17.53 -17.47 3.38
CA SER A 388 18.39 -16.29 3.21
C SER A 388 19.27 -16.36 1.94
N SER A 389 19.78 -17.54 1.61
CA SER A 389 20.57 -17.77 0.38
C SER A 389 19.76 -17.74 -0.92
N ASP A 390 18.44 -17.83 -0.84
CA ASP A 390 17.53 -17.81 -1.99
C ASP A 390 17.11 -16.39 -2.35
N VAL A 391 17.35 -15.43 -1.46
CA VAL A 391 17.07 -14.01 -1.69
C VAL A 391 18.19 -13.43 -2.56
N GLY A 392 17.81 -12.97 -3.74
CA GLY A 392 18.73 -12.28 -4.64
C GLY A 392 19.20 -10.95 -4.05
N PRO A 393 20.49 -10.57 -4.27
CA PRO A 393 21.01 -9.30 -3.77
C PRO A 393 20.22 -8.11 -4.30
N ILE A 394 19.88 -7.18 -3.40
CA ILE A 394 19.13 -5.97 -3.69
C ILE A 394 20.04 -4.76 -3.45
N SER A 395 20.01 -3.80 -4.36
CA SER A 395 20.78 -2.56 -4.22
C SER A 395 20.12 -1.40 -4.97
N THR A 396 20.32 -0.19 -4.48
CA THR A 396 19.94 1.03 -5.18
C THR A 396 20.97 1.37 -6.27
N VAL A 397 20.47 1.69 -7.44
CA VAL A 397 21.28 2.15 -8.60
C VAL A 397 20.90 3.57 -8.93
N GLU A 398 21.80 4.51 -8.72
CA GLU A 398 21.64 5.88 -9.19
C GLU A 398 21.92 5.99 -10.68
N TYR A 399 21.11 6.79 -11.39
CA TYR A 399 21.27 7.10 -12.80
C TYR A 399 20.75 8.50 -13.13
N THR A 400 21.02 8.95 -14.34
CA THR A 400 20.61 10.29 -14.80
C THR A 400 19.82 10.15 -16.09
N ALA A 401 18.64 10.76 -16.13
CA ALA A 401 17.83 10.83 -17.33
C ALA A 401 18.56 11.59 -18.45
N SER A 402 18.14 11.34 -19.69
CA SER A 402 18.67 12.01 -20.88
C SER A 402 18.53 13.54 -20.84
N ASP A 403 17.60 14.08 -20.06
CA ASP A 403 17.41 15.52 -19.83
C ASP A 403 18.12 16.05 -18.57
N GLY A 404 18.96 15.23 -17.91
CA GLY A 404 19.80 15.64 -16.78
C GLY A 404 19.16 15.43 -15.40
N LEU A 405 17.90 14.96 -15.32
CA LEU A 405 17.23 14.67 -14.04
C LEU A 405 17.88 13.47 -13.37
N LYS A 406 18.32 13.63 -12.12
CA LYS A 406 18.88 12.53 -11.32
C LYS A 406 17.77 11.66 -10.76
N MET A 407 17.95 10.37 -10.88
CA MET A 407 17.00 9.35 -10.46
C MET A 407 17.72 8.16 -9.82
N ASP A 408 16.96 7.25 -9.28
CA ASP A 408 17.41 5.95 -8.80
C ASP A 408 16.46 4.84 -9.21
N GLY A 409 16.83 3.63 -8.93
CA GLY A 409 15.99 2.45 -9.06
C GLY A 409 16.59 1.29 -8.26
N ILE A 410 15.79 0.30 -8.01
CA ILE A 410 16.17 -0.87 -7.23
C ILE A 410 16.54 -2.00 -8.18
N LEU A 411 17.73 -2.54 -8.00
CA LEU A 411 18.25 -3.67 -8.77
C LEU A 411 18.26 -4.92 -7.90
N THR A 412 17.50 -5.92 -8.31
CA THR A 412 17.56 -7.28 -7.74
C THR A 412 18.32 -8.20 -8.71
N LEU A 413 19.38 -8.83 -8.21
CA LEU A 413 20.21 -9.73 -8.99
C LEU A 413 19.90 -11.20 -8.69
N PRO A 414 20.17 -12.13 -9.64
CA PRO A 414 20.04 -13.55 -9.39
C PRO A 414 20.95 -14.01 -8.23
N PRO A 415 20.45 -14.80 -7.27
CA PRO A 415 21.28 -15.31 -6.19
C PRO A 415 22.41 -16.18 -6.75
N GLY A 416 23.64 -15.95 -6.29
CA GLY A 416 24.82 -16.74 -6.63
C GLY A 416 25.36 -16.59 -8.07
N LYS A 417 24.76 -15.73 -8.92
CA LYS A 417 25.26 -15.45 -10.27
C LYS A 417 26.11 -14.20 -10.33
N VAL A 418 27.05 -14.18 -11.25
CA VAL A 418 27.85 -12.98 -11.56
C VAL A 418 26.97 -11.98 -12.32
N ALA A 419 27.01 -10.73 -11.90
CA ALA A 419 26.25 -9.63 -12.52
C ALA A 419 26.93 -9.16 -13.83
N GLN A 420 26.87 -9.96 -14.87
CA GLN A 420 27.48 -9.67 -16.17
C GLN A 420 26.59 -10.15 -17.31
N LYS A 421 26.17 -9.23 -18.18
CA LYS A 421 25.34 -9.49 -19.38
C LYS A 421 24.11 -10.36 -19.10
N LEU A 422 23.45 -10.13 -17.97
CA LEU A 422 22.25 -10.85 -17.58
C LEU A 422 21.05 -10.45 -18.45
N PRO A 423 20.09 -11.34 -18.69
CA PRO A 423 18.78 -10.94 -19.17
C PRO A 423 18.10 -10.06 -18.11
N VAL A 424 17.36 -9.07 -18.54
CA VAL A 424 16.78 -8.08 -17.62
C VAL A 424 15.27 -7.92 -17.79
N ILE A 425 14.61 -7.66 -16.69
CA ILE A 425 13.22 -7.22 -16.63
C ILE A 425 13.19 -5.81 -16.06
N LEU A 426 12.72 -4.83 -16.85
CA LEU A 426 12.37 -3.53 -16.37
C LEU A 426 11.00 -3.64 -15.71
N PHE A 427 10.93 -3.29 -14.44
CA PHE A 427 9.73 -3.48 -13.63
C PHE A 427 9.29 -2.16 -12.98
N PRO A 428 8.74 -1.21 -13.77
CA PRO A 428 8.18 0.03 -13.25
C PRO A 428 7.01 -0.25 -12.31
N HIS A 429 6.99 0.45 -11.17
CA HIS A 429 5.93 0.35 -10.17
C HIS A 429 4.60 0.93 -10.64
N GLY A 430 3.52 0.60 -9.92
CA GLY A 430 2.19 1.20 -10.07
C GLY A 430 2.11 2.61 -9.49
N GLY A 431 0.92 3.20 -9.50
CA GLY A 431 0.67 4.53 -8.96
C GLY A 431 0.22 5.53 -10.04
N PRO A 432 1.07 6.42 -10.57
CA PRO A 432 2.53 6.48 -10.56
C PRO A 432 3.17 7.10 -9.30
N HIS A 433 2.39 7.72 -8.44
CA HIS A 433 2.86 8.35 -7.20
C HIS A 433 3.09 7.27 -6.11
N ALA A 434 4.14 6.49 -6.28
CA ALA A 434 4.66 5.46 -5.41
C ALA A 434 6.18 5.39 -5.57
N PHE A 435 6.86 4.44 -4.96
CA PHE A 435 8.27 4.14 -5.20
C PHE A 435 8.62 2.72 -4.74
N ASP A 436 9.72 2.20 -5.26
CA ASP A 436 10.33 0.95 -4.83
C ASP A 436 11.56 1.23 -3.94
N GLY A 437 11.78 0.37 -2.94
CA GLY A 437 12.89 0.42 -2.01
C GLY A 437 13.60 -0.94 -1.89
N GLU A 438 14.65 -1.00 -1.05
CA GLU A 438 15.46 -2.20 -0.87
C GLU A 438 14.77 -3.27 0.01
N GLN A 439 13.45 -3.47 -0.14
CA GLN A 439 12.71 -4.55 0.48
C GLN A 439 12.62 -5.77 -0.43
N PHE A 440 12.20 -6.90 0.14
CA PHE A 440 11.89 -8.10 -0.62
C PHE A 440 10.62 -7.90 -1.45
N ASP A 441 10.77 -7.70 -2.74
CA ASP A 441 9.65 -7.72 -3.68
C ASP A 441 9.45 -9.12 -4.25
N TRP A 442 8.26 -9.71 -4.08
CA TRP A 442 8.00 -11.10 -4.46
C TRP A 442 8.00 -11.33 -5.98
N TRP A 443 7.64 -10.33 -6.80
CA TRP A 443 7.76 -10.43 -8.26
C TRP A 443 9.22 -10.39 -8.67
N ALA A 444 9.95 -9.37 -8.21
CA ALA A 444 11.35 -9.19 -8.54
C ALA A 444 12.18 -10.42 -8.12
N GLN A 445 11.99 -10.92 -6.92
CA GLN A 445 12.70 -12.06 -6.39
C GLN A 445 12.35 -13.38 -7.11
N ALA A 446 11.08 -13.57 -7.52
CA ALA A 446 10.68 -14.72 -8.32
C ALA A 446 11.43 -14.78 -9.64
N PHE A 447 11.56 -13.66 -10.35
CA PHE A 447 12.32 -13.60 -11.59
C PHE A 447 13.84 -13.68 -11.37
N ALA A 448 14.35 -13.04 -10.33
CA ALA A 448 15.75 -13.12 -9.95
C ALA A 448 16.17 -14.56 -9.65
N SER A 449 15.34 -15.33 -8.93
CA SER A 449 15.58 -16.73 -8.63
C SER A 449 15.64 -17.63 -9.89
N ARG A 450 15.18 -17.13 -11.03
CA ARG A 450 15.22 -17.81 -12.34
C ARG A 450 16.28 -17.24 -13.28
N GLY A 451 17.17 -16.38 -12.78
CA GLY A 451 18.36 -15.92 -13.49
C GLY A 451 18.24 -14.56 -14.17
N TYR A 452 17.19 -13.80 -13.93
CA TYR A 452 17.00 -12.44 -14.46
C TYR A 452 17.56 -11.40 -13.49
N ALA A 453 18.20 -10.36 -14.01
CA ALA A 453 18.27 -9.09 -13.32
C ALA A 453 16.89 -8.43 -13.38
N VAL A 454 16.40 -7.89 -12.27
CA VAL A 454 15.15 -7.13 -12.23
C VAL A 454 15.45 -5.72 -11.78
N PHE A 455 15.07 -4.74 -12.59
CA PHE A 455 15.29 -3.33 -12.29
C PHE A 455 13.97 -2.60 -12.14
N GLN A 456 13.75 -2.03 -10.97
CA GLN A 456 12.57 -1.26 -10.58
C GLN A 456 12.93 0.24 -10.57
N PRO A 457 12.74 0.97 -11.68
CA PRO A 457 13.11 2.37 -11.76
C PRO A 457 12.13 3.25 -10.97
N ASN A 458 12.64 4.13 -10.13
CA ASN A 458 11.90 5.25 -9.54
C ASN A 458 11.95 6.42 -10.53
N PHE A 459 11.07 6.38 -11.53
CA PHE A 459 10.97 7.38 -12.60
C PHE A 459 10.38 8.69 -12.05
N ARG A 460 10.53 9.82 -12.77
CA ARG A 460 9.88 11.09 -12.38
C ARG A 460 8.40 10.89 -12.11
N GLY A 461 7.88 11.47 -11.05
CA GLY A 461 6.53 11.22 -10.55
C GLY A 461 6.49 10.27 -9.35
N SER A 462 7.59 9.55 -9.04
CA SER A 462 7.72 8.75 -7.82
C SER A 462 7.83 9.62 -6.57
N THR A 463 7.52 9.03 -5.39
CA THR A 463 7.43 9.75 -4.11
C THR A 463 8.60 9.46 -3.16
N ASN A 464 9.71 8.89 -3.66
CA ASN A 464 10.91 8.62 -2.87
C ASN A 464 11.85 9.82 -2.68
N ARG A 465 11.45 10.97 -3.20
CA ARG A 465 12.19 12.24 -3.18
C ARG A 465 11.25 13.38 -2.80
N ASP A 466 11.63 14.60 -3.13
CA ASP A 466 10.83 15.79 -2.88
C ASP A 466 9.59 15.91 -3.81
N VAL A 467 8.71 16.82 -3.44
CA VAL A 467 7.48 17.11 -4.19
C VAL A 467 7.79 17.58 -5.63
N ALA A 468 8.90 18.29 -5.86
CA ALA A 468 9.28 18.73 -7.21
C ALA A 468 9.57 17.54 -8.14
N PHE A 469 10.16 16.47 -7.62
CA PHE A 469 10.38 15.24 -8.37
C PHE A 469 9.06 14.53 -8.70
N MET A 470 8.12 14.51 -7.79
CA MET A 470 6.77 13.98 -8.02
C MET A 470 6.06 14.80 -9.11
N HIS A 471 6.07 16.13 -9.03
CA HIS A 471 5.42 17.00 -10.01
C HIS A 471 6.10 16.96 -11.38
N ALA A 472 7.38 16.64 -11.47
CA ALA A 472 8.06 16.44 -12.75
C ALA A 472 7.42 15.33 -13.60
N GLY A 473 6.61 14.45 -12.99
CA GLY A 473 5.83 13.42 -13.68
C GLY A 473 4.46 13.88 -14.21
N TYR A 474 3.96 15.05 -13.79
CA TYR A 474 2.64 15.55 -14.18
C TYR A 474 2.57 15.81 -15.69
N GLY A 475 1.57 15.26 -16.36
CA GLY A 475 1.41 15.34 -17.82
C GLY A 475 2.46 14.57 -18.63
N GLN A 476 3.28 13.70 -17.99
CA GLN A 476 4.39 12.99 -18.64
C GLN A 476 4.14 11.51 -18.93
N TRP A 477 2.92 11.04 -18.76
CA TRP A 477 2.54 9.68 -19.14
C TRP A 477 2.86 9.38 -20.61
N GLY A 478 3.57 8.27 -20.88
CA GLY A 478 4.00 7.87 -22.24
C GLY A 478 5.04 8.81 -22.88
N ARG A 479 5.54 9.77 -22.12
CA ARG A 479 6.53 10.77 -22.55
C ARG A 479 7.84 10.59 -21.75
N LYS A 480 8.25 11.58 -20.97
CA LYS A 480 9.49 11.53 -20.18
C LYS A 480 9.50 10.43 -19.13
N MET A 481 8.36 10.13 -18.49
CA MET A 481 8.26 9.00 -17.55
C MET A 481 8.60 7.66 -18.24
N GLN A 482 8.30 7.53 -19.54
CA GLN A 482 8.64 6.32 -20.31
C GLN A 482 10.14 6.30 -20.67
N SER A 483 10.73 7.43 -21.06
CA SER A 483 12.18 7.49 -21.34
C SER A 483 13.03 7.29 -20.09
N ASP A 484 12.57 7.73 -18.91
CA ASP A 484 13.25 7.52 -17.63
C ASP A 484 13.52 6.02 -17.35
N ILE A 485 12.57 5.16 -17.72
CA ILE A 485 12.70 3.70 -17.56
C ILE A 485 13.83 3.17 -18.45
N THR A 486 13.91 3.63 -19.69
CA THR A 486 14.98 3.19 -20.63
C THR A 486 16.33 3.82 -20.33
N ASP A 487 16.37 5.02 -19.77
CA ASP A 487 17.62 5.62 -19.27
C ASP A 487 18.22 4.77 -18.12
N GLY A 488 17.37 4.21 -17.26
CA GLY A 488 17.81 3.22 -16.26
C GLY A 488 18.38 1.94 -16.88
N LEU A 489 17.75 1.41 -17.92
CA LEU A 489 18.32 0.28 -18.67
C LEU A 489 19.70 0.63 -19.26
N ALA A 490 19.83 1.81 -19.87
CA ALA A 490 21.09 2.26 -20.45
C ALA A 490 22.21 2.33 -19.42
N GLU A 491 21.93 2.76 -18.19
CA GLU A 491 22.89 2.76 -17.09
C GLU A 491 23.35 1.36 -16.71
N LEU A 492 22.44 0.39 -16.60
CA LEU A 492 22.81 -1.01 -16.30
C LEU A 492 23.66 -1.64 -17.41
N VAL A 493 23.37 -1.30 -18.68
CA VAL A 493 24.19 -1.71 -19.83
C VAL A 493 25.59 -1.07 -19.75
N ARG A 494 25.67 0.23 -19.45
CA ARG A 494 26.96 0.93 -19.28
C ARG A 494 27.81 0.31 -18.18
N ARG A 495 27.19 -0.18 -17.10
CA ARG A 495 27.87 -0.93 -16.02
C ARG A 495 28.23 -2.38 -16.41
N GLY A 496 27.81 -2.86 -17.58
CA GLY A 496 28.04 -4.23 -18.04
C GLY A 496 27.23 -5.30 -17.33
N ILE A 497 26.23 -4.92 -16.53
CA ILE A 497 25.41 -5.83 -15.71
C ILE A 497 24.44 -6.62 -16.59
N VAL A 498 23.81 -5.95 -17.55
CA VAL A 498 22.74 -6.55 -18.38
C VAL A 498 23.06 -6.49 -19.86
N ASP A 499 22.42 -7.37 -20.63
CA ASP A 499 22.45 -7.38 -22.09
C ASP A 499 21.23 -6.62 -22.64
N PRO A 500 21.41 -5.49 -23.35
CA PRO A 500 20.30 -4.69 -23.88
C PRO A 500 19.43 -5.46 -24.87
N SER A 501 19.98 -6.47 -25.55
CA SER A 501 19.22 -7.30 -26.48
C SER A 501 18.33 -8.34 -25.78
N ARG A 502 18.43 -8.46 -24.46
CA ARG A 502 17.70 -9.41 -23.62
C ARG A 502 16.88 -8.69 -22.54
N ALA A 503 16.13 -7.67 -22.93
CA ALA A 503 15.28 -6.89 -22.05
C ALA A 503 13.79 -7.16 -22.31
N CYS A 504 13.00 -7.40 -21.25
CA CYS A 504 11.54 -7.33 -21.25
C CYS A 504 11.09 -6.25 -20.27
N ILE A 505 9.86 -5.77 -20.44
CA ILE A 505 9.23 -4.83 -19.52
C ILE A 505 7.99 -5.49 -18.90
N MET A 506 7.81 -5.35 -17.59
CA MET A 506 6.69 -5.92 -16.87
C MET A 506 6.22 -4.94 -15.80
N GLY A 507 4.92 -4.86 -15.52
CA GLY A 507 4.42 -4.05 -14.41
C GLY A 507 2.92 -4.20 -14.19
N GLY A 508 2.47 -3.65 -13.05
CA GLY A 508 1.06 -3.61 -12.67
C GLY A 508 0.49 -2.18 -12.71
N SER A 509 -0.80 -2.03 -13.01
CA SER A 509 -1.48 -0.71 -12.99
C SER A 509 -0.80 0.32 -13.90
N TYR A 510 -0.27 1.44 -13.36
CA TYR A 510 0.58 2.34 -14.12
C TYR A 510 1.80 1.61 -14.71
N GLY A 511 2.46 0.74 -13.96
CA GLY A 511 3.57 -0.07 -14.49
C GLY A 511 3.14 -0.97 -15.65
N GLY A 512 1.89 -1.47 -15.63
CA GLY A 512 1.27 -2.18 -16.76
C GLY A 512 1.01 -1.27 -17.97
N TYR A 513 0.60 -0.01 -17.74
CA TYR A 513 0.56 1.01 -18.77
C TYR A 513 1.95 1.24 -19.37
N ALA A 514 2.98 1.42 -18.53
CA ALA A 514 4.35 1.62 -18.97
C ALA A 514 4.87 0.42 -19.80
N ALA A 515 4.50 -0.81 -19.42
CA ALA A 515 4.82 -1.99 -20.20
C ALA A 515 4.18 -1.96 -21.60
N LEU A 516 2.91 -1.59 -21.71
CA LEU A 516 2.25 -1.40 -22.99
C LEU A 516 2.85 -0.25 -23.80
N ALA A 517 3.11 0.89 -23.16
CA ALA A 517 3.71 2.07 -23.81
C ALA A 517 5.12 1.76 -24.34
N GLY A 518 5.89 0.95 -23.61
CA GLY A 518 7.24 0.54 -24.00
C GLY A 518 7.35 -0.20 -25.32
N VAL A 519 6.26 -0.85 -25.77
CA VAL A 519 6.22 -1.61 -27.02
C VAL A 519 5.24 -1.05 -28.06
N THR A 520 4.53 0.03 -27.72
CA THR A 520 3.56 0.66 -28.65
C THR A 520 3.89 2.12 -28.96
N LEU A 521 4.21 2.91 -27.94
CA LEU A 521 4.58 4.33 -28.10
C LEU A 521 6.10 4.48 -28.30
N GLN A 522 6.87 3.74 -27.54
CA GLN A 522 8.30 3.55 -27.71
C GLN A 522 8.55 2.24 -28.46
N GLN A 523 9.63 2.12 -29.20
CA GLN A 523 9.91 0.92 -30.02
C GLN A 523 11.40 0.56 -29.98
N GLY A 524 11.72 -0.71 -30.31
CA GLY A 524 13.10 -1.17 -30.49
C GLY A 524 13.88 -1.50 -29.21
N THR A 525 13.21 -1.54 -28.05
CA THR A 525 13.89 -1.75 -26.77
C THR A 525 13.63 -3.14 -26.18
N TYR A 526 12.39 -3.63 -26.26
CA TYR A 526 11.98 -4.80 -25.48
C TYR A 526 11.65 -6.02 -26.35
N ARG A 527 12.04 -7.20 -25.88
CA ARG A 527 11.68 -8.49 -26.48
C ARG A 527 10.27 -8.94 -26.15
N CYS A 528 9.75 -8.50 -24.99
CA CYS A 528 8.39 -8.82 -24.55
C CYS A 528 7.87 -7.80 -23.55
N ALA A 529 6.54 -7.72 -23.43
CA ALA A 529 5.87 -6.91 -22.43
C ALA A 529 4.84 -7.74 -21.66
N VAL A 530 4.83 -7.62 -20.33
CA VAL A 530 3.82 -8.21 -19.44
C VAL A 530 3.09 -7.09 -18.70
N ALA A 531 1.80 -6.96 -18.96
CA ALA A 531 0.97 -5.88 -18.43
C ALA A 531 -0.14 -6.46 -17.54
N VAL A 532 -0.03 -6.22 -16.23
CA VAL A 532 -1.00 -6.69 -15.22
C VAL A 532 -1.91 -5.54 -14.83
N ALA A 533 -3.23 -5.74 -14.94
CA ALA A 533 -4.24 -4.72 -14.66
C ALA A 533 -3.92 -3.33 -15.27
N PRO A 534 -3.53 -3.25 -16.58
CA PRO A 534 -2.95 -2.06 -17.16
C PRO A 534 -3.99 -1.01 -17.51
N VAL A 535 -3.64 0.27 -17.39
CA VAL A 535 -4.33 1.34 -18.10
C VAL A 535 -3.91 1.29 -19.56
N SER A 536 -4.80 0.91 -20.48
CA SER A 536 -4.51 0.83 -21.92
C SER A 536 -5.00 2.04 -22.71
N ASP A 537 -5.89 2.84 -22.11
CA ASP A 537 -6.52 4.02 -22.72
C ASP A 537 -6.71 5.10 -21.63
N VAL A 538 -5.91 6.16 -21.69
CA VAL A 538 -5.90 7.24 -20.68
C VAL A 538 -7.22 8.02 -20.69
N ARG A 539 -7.81 8.23 -21.89
CA ARG A 539 -9.12 8.87 -22.00
C ARG A 539 -10.22 8.06 -21.33
N LEU A 540 -10.26 6.75 -21.57
CA LEU A 540 -11.24 5.87 -20.94
C LEU A 540 -11.10 5.89 -19.42
N MET A 541 -9.87 5.88 -18.89
CA MET A 541 -9.62 5.95 -17.45
C MET A 541 -10.15 7.27 -16.86
N TYR A 542 -9.81 8.40 -17.48
CA TYR A 542 -10.31 9.72 -17.08
C TYR A 542 -11.83 9.81 -17.10
N GLU A 543 -12.48 9.34 -18.17
CA GLU A 543 -13.94 9.37 -18.30
C GLU A 543 -14.62 8.43 -17.29
N THR A 544 -13.99 7.30 -16.96
CA THR A 544 -14.47 6.38 -15.93
C THR A 544 -14.41 7.02 -14.55
N ASP A 545 -13.28 7.60 -14.18
CA ASP A 545 -13.12 8.33 -12.90
C ASP A 545 -14.17 9.44 -12.74
N LEU A 546 -14.40 10.21 -13.79
CA LEU A 546 -15.41 11.27 -13.76
C LEU A 546 -16.83 10.72 -13.58
N ARG A 547 -17.18 9.66 -14.30
CA ARG A 547 -18.50 9.04 -14.19
C ARG A 547 -18.73 8.45 -12.80
N GLU A 548 -17.76 7.72 -12.26
CA GLU A 548 -17.84 7.08 -10.93
C GLU A 548 -17.94 8.10 -9.80
N THR A 549 -17.38 9.27 -9.98
CA THR A 549 -17.48 10.39 -9.05
C THR A 549 -18.60 11.39 -9.37
N ALA A 550 -19.60 10.97 -10.17
CA ALA A 550 -20.72 11.81 -10.60
C ALA A 550 -20.26 13.16 -11.19
N TYR A 551 -19.20 13.15 -11.99
CA TYR A 551 -18.58 14.32 -12.64
C TYR A 551 -18.17 15.42 -11.65
N ASN A 552 -17.69 15.02 -10.47
CA ASN A 552 -17.23 15.95 -9.44
C ASN A 552 -16.16 16.91 -9.99
N PRO A 553 -16.38 18.23 -9.95
CA PRO A 553 -15.45 19.22 -10.49
C PRO A 553 -14.06 19.20 -9.84
N THR A 554 -13.99 18.84 -8.57
CA THR A 554 -12.73 18.72 -7.82
C THR A 554 -11.89 17.56 -8.37
N VAL A 555 -12.51 16.39 -8.53
CA VAL A 555 -11.84 15.22 -9.14
C VAL A 555 -11.37 15.53 -10.56
N ARG A 556 -12.23 16.20 -11.35
CA ARG A 556 -11.87 16.62 -12.70
C ARG A 556 -10.62 17.51 -12.71
N ARG A 557 -10.54 18.52 -11.85
CA ARG A 557 -9.37 19.41 -11.78
C ARG A 557 -8.11 18.64 -11.40
N SER A 558 -8.17 17.83 -10.35
CA SER A 558 -7.05 17.00 -9.91
C SER A 558 -6.56 16.02 -11.01
N ARG A 559 -7.48 15.41 -11.76
CA ARG A 559 -7.09 14.51 -12.86
C ARG A 559 -6.42 15.23 -14.03
N VAL A 560 -6.95 16.40 -14.42
CA VAL A 560 -6.35 17.22 -15.49
C VAL A 560 -4.95 17.69 -15.08
N GLU A 561 -4.77 18.07 -13.84
CA GLU A 561 -3.47 18.48 -13.31
C GLU A 561 -2.44 17.35 -13.42
N ARG A 562 -2.76 16.15 -12.97
CA ARG A 562 -1.84 15.00 -12.95
C ARG A 562 -1.63 14.37 -14.32
N LEU A 563 -2.68 14.21 -15.11
CA LEU A 563 -2.61 13.54 -16.42
C LEU A 563 -2.28 14.50 -17.57
N GLY A 564 -2.42 15.83 -17.37
CA GLY A 564 -2.27 16.84 -18.41
C GLY A 564 -3.56 17.14 -19.16
N ASP A 565 -3.43 17.85 -20.30
CA ASP A 565 -4.58 18.27 -21.13
C ASP A 565 -5.33 17.05 -21.71
N PRO A 566 -6.66 16.93 -21.48
CA PRO A 566 -7.49 15.89 -22.08
C PRO A 566 -7.43 15.79 -23.61
N ALA A 567 -7.11 16.88 -24.31
CA ALA A 567 -6.92 16.85 -25.77
C ALA A 567 -5.79 15.89 -26.20
N GLY A 568 -4.75 15.72 -25.35
CA GLY A 568 -3.59 14.87 -25.64
C GLY A 568 -3.71 13.42 -25.14
N TYR A 569 -4.80 13.00 -24.50
CA TYR A 569 -4.89 11.64 -23.90
C TYR A 569 -4.83 10.52 -24.94
N ASP A 570 -5.37 10.73 -26.14
CA ASP A 570 -5.32 9.73 -27.21
C ASP A 570 -3.89 9.48 -27.69
N ASP A 571 -3.01 10.50 -27.66
CA ASP A 571 -1.63 10.40 -28.13
C ASP A 571 -0.74 9.56 -27.20
N VAL A 572 -1.18 9.37 -25.95
CA VAL A 572 -0.46 8.60 -24.93
C VAL A 572 -1.23 7.33 -24.50
N SER A 573 -2.25 6.93 -25.27
CA SER A 573 -3.06 5.73 -25.01
C SER A 573 -2.56 4.53 -25.80
N PRO A 574 -1.87 3.53 -25.20
CA PRO A 574 -1.29 2.37 -25.90
C PRO A 574 -2.26 1.65 -26.84
N ARG A 575 -3.54 1.56 -26.48
CA ARG A 575 -4.57 0.94 -27.32
C ARG A 575 -4.69 1.58 -28.71
N ARG A 576 -4.50 2.89 -28.80
CA ARG A 576 -4.55 3.63 -30.08
C ARG A 576 -3.39 3.27 -31.01
N PHE A 577 -2.30 2.80 -30.44
CA PHE A 577 -1.06 2.45 -31.14
C PHE A 577 -0.80 0.94 -31.17
N ALA A 578 -1.81 0.11 -30.91
CA ALA A 578 -1.67 -1.35 -30.90
C ALA A 578 -1.04 -1.91 -32.19
N ALA A 579 -1.32 -1.29 -33.37
CA ALA A 579 -0.71 -1.68 -34.64
C ALA A 579 0.81 -1.45 -34.71
N ARG A 580 1.37 -0.60 -33.84
CA ARG A 580 2.80 -0.32 -33.75
C ARG A 580 3.52 -1.26 -32.78
N ALA A 581 2.80 -2.13 -32.05
CA ALA A 581 3.44 -3.06 -31.13
C ALA A 581 4.55 -3.86 -31.84
N ASP A 582 5.78 -3.77 -31.32
CA ASP A 582 6.97 -4.37 -31.91
C ASP A 582 7.49 -5.59 -31.15
N ALA A 583 6.84 -5.94 -30.02
CA ALA A 583 7.12 -7.14 -29.24
C ALA A 583 5.82 -7.84 -28.83
N PRO A 584 5.84 -9.16 -28.52
CA PRO A 584 4.73 -9.90 -27.96
C PRO A 584 4.27 -9.32 -26.61
N ILE A 585 2.96 -9.30 -26.38
CA ILE A 585 2.34 -8.74 -25.18
C ILE A 585 1.55 -9.82 -24.44
N LEU A 586 1.77 -9.93 -23.12
CA LEU A 586 0.90 -10.67 -22.21
C LEU A 586 0.07 -9.68 -21.42
N LEU A 587 -1.26 -9.79 -21.53
CA LEU A 587 -2.22 -9.09 -20.68
C LEU A 587 -2.69 -10.02 -19.57
N ILE A 588 -2.71 -9.56 -18.33
CA ILE A 588 -3.26 -10.28 -17.17
C ILE A 588 -4.17 -9.32 -16.41
N HIS A 589 -5.42 -9.73 -16.09
CA HIS A 589 -6.35 -8.83 -15.41
C HIS A 589 -7.38 -9.55 -14.55
N GLY A 590 -7.62 -9.02 -13.35
CA GLY A 590 -8.66 -9.47 -12.44
C GLY A 590 -10.05 -8.99 -12.86
N LYS A 591 -11.06 -9.88 -12.79
CA LYS A 591 -12.44 -9.52 -13.17
C LYS A 591 -13.14 -8.59 -12.19
N ASP A 592 -12.66 -8.56 -10.94
CA ASP A 592 -13.24 -7.75 -9.87
C ASP A 592 -12.42 -6.48 -9.60
N ASP A 593 -11.55 -6.10 -10.57
CA ASP A 593 -10.77 -4.88 -10.48
C ASP A 593 -11.67 -3.64 -10.53
N THR A 594 -11.71 -2.90 -9.42
CA THR A 594 -12.47 -1.66 -9.24
C THR A 594 -11.60 -0.40 -9.35
N VAL A 595 -10.28 -0.54 -9.55
CA VAL A 595 -9.33 0.57 -9.71
C VAL A 595 -9.07 0.84 -11.19
N VAL A 596 -8.63 -0.19 -11.92
CA VAL A 596 -8.52 -0.14 -13.39
C VAL A 596 -9.54 -1.13 -13.95
N PRO A 597 -10.65 -0.67 -14.53
CA PRO A 597 -11.68 -1.59 -15.01
C PRO A 597 -11.14 -2.63 -15.99
N PHE A 598 -11.57 -3.89 -15.82
CA PHE A 598 -11.21 -5.03 -16.68
C PHE A 598 -11.33 -4.71 -18.18
N LYS A 599 -12.22 -3.77 -18.52
CA LYS A 599 -12.43 -3.25 -19.88
C LYS A 599 -11.16 -2.77 -20.55
N HIS A 600 -10.19 -2.23 -19.81
CA HIS A 600 -8.91 -1.79 -20.37
C HIS A 600 -8.16 -2.91 -21.08
N SER A 601 -8.06 -4.10 -20.46
CA SER A 601 -7.41 -5.25 -21.09
C SER A 601 -8.23 -5.84 -22.24
N GLU A 602 -9.57 -5.87 -22.14
CA GLU A 602 -10.42 -6.33 -23.24
C GLU A 602 -10.20 -5.50 -24.53
N ILE A 603 -10.31 -4.17 -24.40
CA ILE A 603 -10.16 -3.30 -25.58
C ILE A 603 -8.73 -3.30 -26.15
N MET A 604 -7.72 -3.52 -25.31
CA MET A 604 -6.34 -3.67 -25.76
C MET A 604 -6.13 -4.98 -26.52
N ALA A 605 -6.62 -6.11 -25.98
CA ALA A 605 -6.58 -7.41 -26.65
C ALA A 605 -7.29 -7.37 -28.01
N ASP A 606 -8.47 -6.76 -28.06
CA ASP A 606 -9.21 -6.56 -29.33
C ASP A 606 -8.44 -5.71 -30.34
N ALA A 607 -7.75 -4.66 -29.87
CA ALA A 607 -6.95 -3.81 -30.75
C ALA A 607 -5.72 -4.55 -31.30
N LEU A 608 -5.03 -5.32 -30.47
CA LEU A 608 -3.89 -6.16 -30.86
C LEU A 608 -4.33 -7.25 -31.84
N LYS A 609 -5.47 -7.91 -31.58
CA LYS A 609 -6.05 -8.92 -32.46
C LYS A 609 -6.38 -8.34 -33.86
N ARG A 610 -7.04 -7.19 -33.90
CA ARG A 610 -7.36 -6.50 -35.21
C ARG A 610 -6.09 -6.10 -35.96
N ALA A 611 -5.03 -5.76 -35.23
CA ALA A 611 -3.73 -5.39 -35.81
C ALA A 611 -2.84 -6.59 -36.16
N GLY A 612 -3.28 -7.82 -35.89
CA GLY A 612 -2.50 -9.04 -36.13
C GLY A 612 -1.24 -9.15 -35.27
N LYS A 613 -1.22 -8.52 -34.08
CA LYS A 613 -0.06 -8.50 -33.21
C LYS A 613 -0.06 -9.68 -32.22
N PRO A 614 1.10 -10.34 -31.99
CA PRO A 614 1.21 -11.45 -31.04
C PRO A 614 0.84 -11.00 -29.63
N HIS A 615 -0.15 -11.65 -29.04
CA HIS A 615 -0.55 -11.39 -27.66
C HIS A 615 -1.19 -12.61 -27.00
N GLU A 616 -1.11 -12.66 -25.68
CA GLU A 616 -1.83 -13.60 -24.81
C GLU A 616 -2.67 -12.78 -23.82
N PHE A 617 -3.83 -13.30 -23.41
CA PHE A 617 -4.68 -12.66 -22.42
C PHE A 617 -5.12 -13.67 -21.35
N VAL A 618 -4.71 -13.45 -20.12
CA VAL A 618 -5.05 -14.25 -18.95
C VAL A 618 -6.03 -13.48 -18.07
N THR A 619 -7.18 -14.09 -17.82
CA THR A 619 -8.21 -13.55 -16.95
C THR A 619 -8.10 -14.21 -15.59
N LEU A 620 -8.02 -13.41 -14.52
CA LEU A 620 -8.03 -13.87 -13.14
C LEU A 620 -9.46 -13.77 -12.59
N ALA A 621 -10.08 -14.92 -12.35
CA ALA A 621 -11.46 -14.98 -11.87
C ALA A 621 -11.55 -14.47 -10.42
N ALA A 622 -12.54 -13.62 -10.11
CA ALA A 622 -12.78 -13.05 -8.80
C ALA A 622 -11.56 -12.36 -8.15
N GLU A 623 -10.58 -11.92 -8.95
CA GLU A 623 -9.40 -11.20 -8.47
C GLU A 623 -9.60 -9.69 -8.63
N ASP A 624 -9.09 -8.95 -7.64
CA ASP A 624 -9.10 -7.49 -7.60
C ASP A 624 -7.81 -6.87 -8.19
N HIS A 625 -7.67 -5.57 -8.01
CA HIS A 625 -6.50 -4.82 -8.47
C HIS A 625 -5.20 -5.20 -7.77
N TYR A 626 -5.28 -5.65 -6.51
CA TYR A 626 -4.12 -5.83 -5.62
C TYR A 626 -3.60 -7.26 -5.59
N LEU A 627 -4.20 -8.17 -6.36
CA LEU A 627 -3.86 -9.60 -6.33
C LEU A 627 -4.02 -10.16 -4.91
N SER A 628 -5.19 -9.97 -4.32
CA SER A 628 -5.46 -10.28 -2.92
C SER A 628 -5.62 -11.77 -2.62
N ARG A 629 -5.63 -12.64 -3.65
CA ARG A 629 -5.87 -14.09 -3.52
C ARG A 629 -4.65 -14.91 -3.92
N ALA A 630 -4.23 -15.86 -3.07
CA ALA A 630 -3.06 -16.71 -3.33
C ALA A 630 -3.14 -17.47 -4.67
N ALA A 631 -4.31 -18.05 -5.01
CA ALA A 631 -4.46 -18.84 -6.24
C ALA A 631 -4.22 -18.02 -7.50
N THR A 632 -4.79 -16.83 -7.58
CA THR A 632 -4.69 -15.92 -8.72
C THR A 632 -3.35 -15.21 -8.78
N ARG A 633 -2.70 -14.93 -7.63
CA ARG A 633 -1.29 -14.49 -7.57
C ARG A 633 -0.36 -15.51 -8.23
N LYS A 634 -0.51 -16.79 -7.88
CA LYS A 634 0.26 -17.89 -8.48
C LYS A 634 -0.01 -18.01 -9.97
N GLN A 635 -1.28 -18.01 -10.37
CA GLN A 635 -1.65 -18.04 -11.78
C GLN A 635 -1.04 -16.89 -12.58
N MET A 636 -1.05 -15.68 -12.04
CA MET A 636 -0.41 -14.51 -12.64
C MET A 636 1.10 -14.73 -12.80
N LEU A 637 1.77 -15.12 -11.71
CA LEU A 637 3.22 -15.28 -11.70
C LEU A 637 3.70 -16.39 -12.65
N GLU A 638 3.00 -17.53 -12.67
CA GLU A 638 3.27 -18.64 -13.59
C GLU A 638 3.08 -18.21 -15.06
N ALA A 639 2.01 -17.50 -15.36
CA ALA A 639 1.75 -17.01 -16.71
C ALA A 639 2.83 -16.01 -17.16
N ALA A 640 3.20 -15.07 -16.29
CA ALA A 640 4.23 -14.07 -16.56
C ALA A 640 5.61 -14.74 -16.74
N MET A 641 5.99 -15.67 -15.86
CA MET A 641 7.24 -16.40 -15.94
C MET A 641 7.35 -17.21 -17.23
N ARG A 642 6.34 -18.01 -17.55
CA ARG A 642 6.30 -18.81 -18.79
C ARG A 642 6.42 -17.91 -20.03
N PHE A 643 5.72 -16.77 -20.05
CA PHE A 643 5.77 -15.86 -21.17
C PHE A 643 7.15 -15.20 -21.33
N VAL A 644 7.73 -14.71 -20.24
CA VAL A 644 9.07 -14.11 -20.28
C VAL A 644 10.11 -15.15 -20.72
N GLN A 645 10.10 -16.36 -20.17
CA GLN A 645 11.03 -17.43 -20.57
C GLN A 645 10.90 -17.82 -22.04
N LYS A 646 9.70 -17.76 -22.62
CA LYS A 646 9.46 -18.04 -24.04
C LYS A 646 10.14 -17.04 -24.96
N TYR A 647 10.13 -15.75 -24.61
CA TYR A 647 10.62 -14.68 -25.48
C TYR A 647 11.98 -14.10 -25.06
N ASN A 648 12.38 -14.30 -23.84
CA ASN A 648 13.65 -13.85 -23.27
C ASN A 648 14.20 -14.92 -22.31
N PRO A 649 14.62 -16.10 -22.78
CA PRO A 649 15.08 -17.18 -21.91
C PRO A 649 16.28 -16.73 -21.05
N ALA A 650 16.29 -17.12 -19.77
CA ALA A 650 17.47 -17.07 -18.93
C ALA A 650 18.33 -18.30 -19.24
N ASP A 651 19.66 -18.12 -19.28
CA ASP A 651 20.60 -19.23 -19.56
C ASP A 651 20.67 -20.21 -18.39
#